data_054dd19f673fc3d2f9d587237a2763a9
#
_entry.id   054dd19f673fc3d2f9d587237a2763a9
#
_cell.length_a   1.000
_cell.length_b   1.000
_cell.length_c   1.000
_cell.angle_alpha   90.00
_cell.angle_beta   90.00
_cell.angle_gamma   90.00
#
_symmetry.space_group_name_H-M   'P 1'
#
loop_
_entity.id
_entity.type
_entity.pdbx_description
1 polymer ?
#
loop_
_entity_poly.entity_id
_entity_poly.type
_entity_poly.pdbx_seq_one_letter_code
_entity_poly.pdbx_strand_id
1 'polypeptide(L)'
;MPIMETNQTTRHVLGHELVHAFQYHTLLGRDSANFENINNLPLWMIEGMAEYLSIGKKDAYTAMWMRDAYLNKDIPTVKDLTESNKYFPYRYGEAFWSFLGSTYGDTIIVPFFKNVARYGLQYGIRRTFGYDDKTLSRLWQNSIINTYKPFLKDTVQKPIGLRVIDAKAGGDLTVAPSVSPDGRYLAFLSSKNLFSIDLYLADAKTGRIIKQLTSKTSNTHIDEFNFIESAGTWSPDGRKFAFSVFAKGRNRMLVVSVPDGKILEDISMGKAEQFSNLSWSPDGKSVVFQGMSEGQSDLYLYNFDTKQVKQLTNDKYSDYQPDFSRDGKRIIFSSDRATYDKSLSQDITFNLAELDLATGKITNIDVFNGANNLNPQYSADNSQVYFLSNRDGFRNLYRYTFSTGKVEQLTELFTGICGITEFSPALSVSDHDDVVYSYYRSQKYSVYNAKASDFKAITVEPGKTDFTAAMLPPTKAVGVDLINSNLNNYLAYRKIPTDSIRSIPYRPKFKLDALASSGVGVGVNSVYGAGLSSGIMGVFSDILGRNQIYAGAAVNGAIYDFGASVLYLNQQGRWTLGAGASHIPYQSGMYSAAFTTRSINGTNTPVYEERTDIIRTFEDALQGVASYPFSRTLRAEFGATASRYSYRVDRYSNYYNYQTVDDGKGNQINNIGYQVDFQKHKISREEFLSETGIDLRAFQVYGTSAALVGDDSYFGIAAPLGGHRFRLEAEYNVGSYQFFSPTIDLRKYVRMAPLTFAARLYGYGRFGNSNNNLYPLYLGYPFLIRGYESQTFYNANKTSTNNFTIDQLSGNRIAVANFEIRLPFTGPEKLAAIKSKFLFTDLNLFFDAGLAWNSGDKITLGTTNPEFVRNDVLRNRNGDPILDANGNQQPTTIYSRVPALSAGISIRINLFGAIILEPYYAIPFNRTDIKTGVFGLNFTPGW
;
A
#
# COMPACT_ATOMS: atom_id res chain seq x y z
N MET A 1 -15.85 -9.97 7.99
CA MET A 1 -14.81 -10.10 9.00
C MET A 1 -14.22 -11.49 8.93
N PRO A 2 -12.90 -11.68 8.85
CA PRO A 2 -12.32 -13.03 8.83
C PRO A 2 -12.50 -13.70 10.19
N ILE A 3 -12.77 -14.99 10.20
CA ILE A 3 -12.70 -15.82 11.40
C ILE A 3 -11.22 -16.02 11.71
N MET A 4 -10.83 -15.74 12.96
CA MET A 4 -9.44 -15.90 13.39
C MET A 4 -9.15 -17.34 13.79
N GLU A 5 -7.87 -17.71 13.86
CA GLU A 5 -7.43 -19.10 14.02
C GLU A 5 -7.86 -19.77 15.34
N THR A 6 -8.19 -19.00 16.39
CA THR A 6 -8.63 -19.53 17.67
C THR A 6 -9.96 -18.94 18.10
N ASN A 7 -10.73 -19.67 18.91
CA ASN A 7 -11.97 -19.19 19.50
C ASN A 7 -11.73 -17.93 20.35
N GLN A 8 -10.63 -17.89 21.09
CA GLN A 8 -10.25 -16.74 21.93
C GLN A 8 -9.98 -15.50 21.08
N THR A 9 -9.19 -15.63 20.02
CA THR A 9 -8.86 -14.52 19.12
C THR A 9 -10.10 -14.05 18.35
N THR A 10 -10.92 -14.96 17.85
CA THR A 10 -12.18 -14.62 17.15
C THR A 10 -13.10 -13.80 18.04
N ARG A 11 -13.26 -14.20 19.32
CA ARG A 11 -14.08 -13.48 20.28
C ARG A 11 -13.55 -12.06 20.55
N HIS A 12 -12.23 -11.93 20.73
CA HIS A 12 -11.58 -10.63 20.93
C HIS A 12 -11.79 -9.72 19.74
N VAL A 13 -11.45 -10.18 18.51
CA VAL A 13 -11.56 -9.38 17.29
C VAL A 13 -13.01 -8.98 17.01
N LEU A 14 -13.99 -9.87 17.21
CA LEU A 14 -15.40 -9.52 17.08
C LEU A 14 -15.82 -8.41 18.04
N GLY A 15 -15.39 -8.49 19.31
CA GLY A 15 -15.62 -7.45 20.30
C GLY A 15 -14.99 -6.11 19.90
N HIS A 16 -13.74 -6.13 19.46
CA HIS A 16 -12.98 -4.98 18.99
C HIS A 16 -13.70 -4.25 17.83
N GLU A 17 -14.06 -4.97 16.78
CA GLU A 17 -14.74 -4.40 15.62
C GLU A 17 -16.17 -3.89 15.95
N LEU A 18 -16.84 -4.56 16.89
CA LEU A 18 -18.13 -4.09 17.37
C LEU A 18 -18.02 -2.74 18.07
N VAL A 19 -16.94 -2.51 18.82
CA VAL A 19 -16.67 -1.21 19.43
C VAL A 19 -16.52 -0.12 18.38
N HIS A 20 -15.81 -0.39 17.25
CA HIS A 20 -15.73 0.57 16.14
C HIS A 20 -17.11 0.92 15.59
N ALA A 21 -18.00 -0.05 15.42
CA ALA A 21 -19.37 0.20 15.00
C ALA A 21 -20.10 1.16 15.96
N PHE A 22 -19.92 1.01 17.28
CA PHE A 22 -20.48 1.91 18.28
C PHE A 22 -19.79 3.27 18.32
N GLN A 23 -18.47 3.34 18.11
CA GLN A 23 -17.75 4.61 17.98
C GLN A 23 -18.31 5.44 16.82
N TYR A 24 -18.42 4.84 15.62
CA TYR A 24 -19.00 5.51 14.45
C TYR A 24 -20.45 5.92 14.68
N HIS A 25 -21.27 5.04 15.23
CA HIS A 25 -22.66 5.39 15.57
C HIS A 25 -22.76 6.55 16.57
N THR A 26 -21.87 6.58 17.57
CA THR A 26 -21.80 7.63 18.60
C THR A 26 -21.38 8.99 18.04
N LEU A 27 -20.50 9.00 17.03
CA LEU A 27 -19.99 10.23 16.40
C LEU A 27 -20.91 10.76 15.30
N LEU A 28 -21.39 9.88 14.45
CA LEU A 28 -22.18 10.28 13.27
C LEU A 28 -23.67 10.49 13.60
N GLY A 29 -24.19 9.72 14.57
CA GLY A 29 -25.61 9.75 14.91
C GLY A 29 -26.45 9.47 13.65
N ARG A 30 -27.37 10.41 13.34
CA ARG A 30 -28.18 10.39 12.08
C ARG A 30 -27.66 11.36 11.02
N ASP A 31 -26.58 12.10 11.28
CA ASP A 31 -26.06 13.17 10.43
C ASP A 31 -24.60 12.90 10.03
N SER A 32 -24.40 12.57 8.75
CA SER A 32 -23.07 12.35 8.17
C SER A 32 -22.21 13.63 8.08
N ALA A 33 -22.79 14.82 8.28
CA ALA A 33 -22.03 16.08 8.34
C ALA A 33 -21.04 16.12 9.54
N ASN A 34 -21.23 15.25 10.53
CA ASN A 34 -20.32 15.11 11.67
C ASN A 34 -19.06 14.28 11.37
N PHE A 35 -18.85 13.84 10.13
CA PHE A 35 -17.70 13.00 9.76
C PHE A 35 -16.35 13.68 10.01
N GLU A 36 -16.27 15.00 9.87
CA GLU A 36 -15.06 15.78 10.15
C GLU A 36 -14.56 15.63 11.60
N ASN A 37 -15.44 15.35 12.54
CA ASN A 37 -15.11 15.16 13.94
C ASN A 37 -14.20 13.95 14.19
N ILE A 38 -14.19 12.97 13.28
CA ILE A 38 -13.31 11.79 13.37
C ILE A 38 -11.84 12.21 13.23
N ASN A 39 -11.54 13.23 12.43
CA ASN A 39 -10.17 13.71 12.21
C ASN A 39 -9.52 14.31 13.48
N ASN A 40 -10.32 14.68 14.46
CA ASN A 40 -9.83 15.18 15.75
C ASN A 40 -9.39 14.07 16.72
N LEU A 41 -9.74 12.81 16.41
CA LEU A 41 -9.43 11.68 17.28
C LEU A 41 -8.09 11.05 16.89
N PRO A 42 -7.10 11.04 17.79
CA PRO A 42 -5.86 10.30 17.56
C PRO A 42 -6.13 8.78 17.43
N LEU A 43 -5.32 8.10 16.63
CA LEU A 43 -5.47 6.65 16.39
C LEU A 43 -5.46 5.83 17.71
N TRP A 44 -4.62 6.19 18.67
CA TRP A 44 -4.57 5.51 19.97
C TRP A 44 -5.87 5.61 20.79
N MET A 45 -6.67 6.67 20.55
CA MET A 45 -8.00 6.77 21.19
C MET A 45 -9.01 5.82 20.56
N ILE A 46 -8.98 5.70 19.24
CA ILE A 46 -9.91 4.84 18.49
C ILE A 46 -9.60 3.37 18.77
N GLU A 47 -8.37 2.95 18.46
CA GLU A 47 -7.94 1.56 18.55
C GLU A 47 -7.81 1.10 20.02
N GLY A 48 -7.22 1.93 20.87
CA GLY A 48 -7.07 1.59 22.29
C GLY A 48 -8.39 1.49 23.04
N MET A 49 -9.41 2.27 22.66
CA MET A 49 -10.75 2.12 23.20
C MET A 49 -11.37 0.79 22.77
N ALA A 50 -11.17 0.38 21.52
CA ALA A 50 -11.66 -0.89 21.02
C ALA A 50 -11.00 -2.07 21.73
N GLU A 51 -9.69 -2.02 21.98
CA GLU A 51 -8.97 -3.01 22.80
C GLU A 51 -9.53 -3.06 24.23
N TYR A 52 -9.55 -1.92 24.95
CA TYR A 52 -9.98 -1.89 26.35
C TYR A 52 -11.43 -2.35 26.55
N LEU A 53 -12.35 -1.96 25.67
CA LEU A 53 -13.76 -2.36 25.79
C LEU A 53 -14.00 -3.83 25.41
N SER A 54 -13.09 -4.46 24.65
CA SER A 54 -13.22 -5.86 24.22
C SER A 54 -12.54 -6.87 25.12
N ILE A 55 -11.42 -6.50 25.80
CA ILE A 55 -10.66 -7.43 26.68
C ILE A 55 -10.50 -6.95 28.12
N GLY A 56 -10.78 -5.68 28.40
CA GLY A 56 -10.69 -5.11 29.75
C GLY A 56 -9.26 -4.80 30.17
N LYS A 57 -9.02 -4.82 31.51
CA LYS A 57 -7.73 -4.42 32.09
C LYS A 57 -6.79 -5.59 32.40
N LYS A 58 -7.18 -6.84 32.21
CA LYS A 58 -6.34 -8.02 32.41
C LYS A 58 -5.72 -8.48 31.07
N ASP A 59 -4.61 -7.87 30.71
CA ASP A 59 -3.84 -8.27 29.51
C ASP A 59 -2.34 -8.36 29.82
N ALA A 60 -1.84 -9.59 29.90
CA ALA A 60 -0.42 -9.86 30.15
C ALA A 60 0.50 -9.33 29.05
N TYR A 61 -0.01 -9.29 27.81
CA TYR A 61 0.75 -8.84 26.65
C TYR A 61 0.92 -7.32 26.64
N THR A 62 -0.15 -6.56 26.82
CA THR A 62 -0.09 -5.09 26.97
C THR A 62 0.66 -4.67 28.23
N ALA A 63 0.48 -5.39 29.34
CA ALA A 63 1.25 -5.17 30.56
C ALA A 63 2.76 -5.35 30.33
N MET A 64 3.18 -6.28 29.50
CA MET A 64 4.59 -6.45 29.10
C MET A 64 5.14 -5.18 28.41
N TRP A 65 4.37 -4.55 27.51
CA TRP A 65 4.76 -3.29 26.89
C TRP A 65 4.89 -2.15 27.88
N MET A 66 3.99 -2.07 28.85
CA MET A 66 4.07 -1.05 29.93
C MET A 66 5.25 -1.29 30.87
N ARG A 67 5.56 -2.56 31.19
CA ARG A 67 6.77 -2.92 31.95
C ARG A 67 8.05 -2.58 31.20
N ASP A 68 8.07 -2.80 29.87
CA ASP A 68 9.19 -2.41 29.03
C ASP A 68 9.40 -0.89 29.00
N ALA A 69 8.34 -0.12 28.84
CA ALA A 69 8.38 1.34 28.88
C ALA A 69 8.88 1.86 30.24
N TYR A 70 8.43 1.24 31.33
CA TYR A 70 8.92 1.56 32.69
C TYR A 70 10.41 1.25 32.84
N LEU A 71 10.85 0.04 32.45
CA LEU A 71 12.23 -0.42 32.58
C LEU A 71 13.22 0.46 31.80
N ASN A 72 12.81 0.95 30.65
CA ASN A 72 13.64 1.79 29.78
C ASN A 72 13.47 3.30 30.04
N LYS A 73 12.65 3.70 31.02
CA LYS A 73 12.31 5.11 31.32
C LYS A 73 11.76 5.84 30.08
N ASP A 74 10.92 5.15 29.33
CA ASP A 74 10.41 5.58 28.03
C ASP A 74 8.86 5.51 28.00
N ILE A 75 8.23 5.98 29.10
CA ILE A 75 6.77 6.04 29.20
C ILE A 75 6.30 7.31 28.47
N PRO A 76 5.49 7.19 27.40
CA PRO A 76 5.09 8.35 26.59
C PRO A 76 4.17 9.30 27.36
N THR A 77 4.19 10.56 26.93
CA THR A 77 3.14 11.53 27.26
C THR A 77 1.95 11.36 26.31
N VAL A 78 0.81 11.97 26.62
CA VAL A 78 -0.36 12.01 25.69
C VAL A 78 0.02 12.66 24.36
N LYS A 79 0.91 13.66 24.38
CA LYS A 79 1.45 14.28 23.17
C LYS A 79 2.29 13.29 22.35
N ASP A 80 3.16 12.52 23.01
CA ASP A 80 4.00 11.53 22.31
C ASP A 80 3.15 10.43 21.65
N LEU A 81 2.08 9.98 22.31
CA LEU A 81 1.13 9.01 21.72
C LEU A 81 0.43 9.55 20.47
N THR A 82 0.27 10.86 20.38
CA THR A 82 -0.44 11.51 19.26
C THR A 82 0.50 11.87 18.11
N GLU A 83 1.71 12.35 18.41
CA GLU A 83 2.62 12.92 17.41
C GLU A 83 3.75 11.96 16.98
N SER A 84 3.96 10.86 17.71
CA SER A 84 5.07 9.93 17.43
C SER A 84 4.58 8.55 17.02
N ASN A 85 5.05 8.08 15.87
CA ASN A 85 4.80 6.70 15.40
C ASN A 85 5.60 5.63 16.18
N LYS A 86 6.37 6.02 17.20
CA LYS A 86 7.15 5.11 18.04
C LYS A 86 6.26 4.22 18.90
N TYR A 87 5.17 4.75 19.42
CA TYR A 87 4.32 4.06 20.37
C TYR A 87 3.14 3.42 19.68
N PHE A 88 3.04 2.09 19.78
CA PHE A 88 2.00 1.33 19.09
C PHE A 88 0.61 1.65 19.65
N PRO A 89 -0.31 2.20 18.82
CA PRO A 89 -1.54 2.83 19.31
C PRO A 89 -2.49 1.87 20.02
N TYR A 90 -2.54 0.60 19.65
CA TYR A 90 -3.39 -0.41 20.27
C TYR A 90 -2.99 -0.63 21.73
N ARG A 91 -1.73 -1.00 21.99
CA ARG A 91 -1.24 -1.36 23.33
C ARG A 91 -1.16 -0.17 24.29
N TYR A 92 -0.57 0.94 23.82
CA TYR A 92 -0.49 2.14 24.65
C TYR A 92 -1.87 2.79 24.82
N GLY A 93 -2.74 2.72 23.81
CA GLY A 93 -4.12 3.21 23.88
C GLY A 93 -4.97 2.41 24.86
N GLU A 94 -4.91 1.07 24.81
CA GLU A 94 -5.57 0.18 25.76
C GLU A 94 -5.17 0.51 27.20
N ALA A 95 -3.86 0.58 27.47
CA ALA A 95 -3.35 0.90 28.80
C ALA A 95 -3.79 2.30 29.27
N PHE A 96 -3.88 3.27 28.37
CA PHE A 96 -4.35 4.61 28.68
C PHE A 96 -5.84 4.65 28.99
N TRP A 97 -6.68 3.94 28.22
CA TRP A 97 -8.12 3.83 28.50
C TRP A 97 -8.39 3.05 29.80
N SER A 98 -7.62 1.99 30.06
CA SER A 98 -7.65 1.28 31.35
C SER A 98 -7.32 2.21 32.53
N PHE A 99 -6.30 3.09 32.37
CA PHE A 99 -5.96 4.11 33.37
C PHE A 99 -7.13 5.07 33.60
N LEU A 100 -7.76 5.57 32.54
CA LEU A 100 -8.90 6.50 32.66
C LEU A 100 -10.10 5.82 33.34
N GLY A 101 -10.51 4.64 32.85
CA GLY A 101 -11.63 3.88 33.43
C GLY A 101 -11.40 3.52 34.92
N SER A 102 -10.19 3.04 35.24
CA SER A 102 -9.86 2.67 36.61
C SER A 102 -9.72 3.87 37.56
N THR A 103 -9.29 5.04 37.07
CA THR A 103 -9.08 6.26 37.90
C THR A 103 -10.37 7.06 38.09
N TYR A 104 -11.15 7.24 36.99
CA TYR A 104 -12.31 8.13 36.97
C TYR A 104 -13.65 7.39 36.89
N GLY A 105 -13.61 6.06 36.70
CA GLY A 105 -14.76 5.21 36.39
C GLY A 105 -15.05 5.13 34.91
N ASP A 106 -15.59 3.98 34.47
CA ASP A 106 -15.87 3.70 33.03
C ASP A 106 -16.90 4.65 32.44
N THR A 107 -17.72 5.30 33.25
CA THR A 107 -18.71 6.30 32.81
C THR A 107 -18.06 7.52 32.13
N ILE A 108 -16.75 7.78 32.34
CA ILE A 108 -16.02 8.90 31.71
C ILE A 108 -15.65 8.65 30.26
N ILE A 109 -15.60 7.38 29.82
CA ILE A 109 -15.06 6.96 28.51
C ILE A 109 -15.81 7.63 27.37
N VAL A 110 -17.12 7.47 27.29
CA VAL A 110 -17.93 8.03 26.21
C VAL A 110 -17.96 9.57 26.22
N PRO A 111 -18.14 10.25 27.38
CA PRO A 111 -18.02 11.70 27.44
C PRO A 111 -16.65 12.24 26.97
N PHE A 112 -15.55 11.62 27.39
CA PHE A 112 -14.21 12.03 26.97
C PHE A 112 -14.01 11.84 25.46
N PHE A 113 -14.38 10.69 24.92
CA PHE A 113 -14.32 10.40 23.49
C PHE A 113 -15.10 11.44 22.66
N LYS A 114 -16.34 11.76 23.05
CA LYS A 114 -17.18 12.79 22.40
C LYS A 114 -16.58 14.19 22.51
N ASN A 115 -16.02 14.55 23.67
CA ASN A 115 -15.42 15.86 23.87
C ASN A 115 -14.18 16.05 22.97
N VAL A 116 -13.34 15.02 22.85
CA VAL A 116 -12.16 15.07 21.95
C VAL A 116 -12.60 15.13 20.47
N ALA A 117 -13.55 14.31 20.06
CA ALA A 117 -14.08 14.35 18.71
C ALA A 117 -14.59 15.75 18.33
N ARG A 118 -15.33 16.40 19.24
CA ARG A 118 -15.96 17.69 18.98
C ARG A 118 -15.00 18.88 19.08
N TYR A 119 -14.06 18.85 20.00
CA TYR A 119 -13.25 20.04 20.38
C TYR A 119 -11.74 19.84 20.16
N GLY A 120 -11.31 18.65 19.75
CA GLY A 120 -9.90 18.28 19.67
C GLY A 120 -9.33 17.84 21.04
N LEU A 121 -8.15 17.21 21.02
CA LEU A 121 -7.59 16.50 22.16
C LEU A 121 -7.37 17.39 23.39
N GLN A 122 -6.71 18.55 23.24
CA GLN A 122 -6.38 19.42 24.36
C GLN A 122 -7.63 20.02 25.07
N TYR A 123 -8.58 20.50 24.27
CA TYR A 123 -9.85 21.01 24.81
C TYR A 123 -10.71 19.89 25.40
N GLY A 124 -10.72 18.72 24.78
CA GLY A 124 -11.41 17.53 25.27
C GLY A 124 -10.91 17.12 26.64
N ILE A 125 -9.59 17.11 26.86
CA ILE A 125 -8.97 16.83 28.16
C ILE A 125 -9.41 17.84 29.20
N ARG A 126 -9.25 19.14 28.93
CA ARG A 126 -9.62 20.21 29.86
C ARG A 126 -11.11 20.18 30.24
N ARG A 127 -11.98 19.94 29.25
CA ARG A 127 -13.44 19.90 29.45
C ARG A 127 -13.87 18.69 30.26
N THR A 128 -13.17 17.56 30.12
CA THR A 128 -13.54 16.32 30.78
C THR A 128 -12.95 16.24 32.18
N PHE A 129 -11.69 16.62 32.37
CA PHE A 129 -10.94 16.41 33.60
C PHE A 129 -10.62 17.69 34.38
N GLY A 130 -10.75 18.87 33.76
CA GLY A 130 -10.48 20.16 34.41
C GLY A 130 -9.01 20.58 34.41
N TYR A 131 -8.08 19.81 33.85
CA TYR A 131 -6.64 20.11 33.76
C TYR A 131 -6.05 19.82 32.38
N ASP A 132 -4.77 20.09 32.18
CA ASP A 132 -4.10 19.98 30.90
C ASP A 132 -3.56 18.56 30.60
N ASP A 133 -3.12 18.37 29.37
CA ASP A 133 -2.52 17.12 28.88
C ASP A 133 -1.22 16.74 29.61
N LYS A 134 -0.44 17.73 30.06
CA LYS A 134 0.80 17.49 30.84
C LYS A 134 0.49 16.86 32.22
N THR A 135 -0.52 17.38 32.87
CA THR A 135 -0.98 16.84 34.15
C THR A 135 -1.54 15.43 33.97
N LEU A 136 -2.38 15.21 32.98
CA LEU A 136 -2.92 13.88 32.67
C LEU A 136 -1.80 12.88 32.34
N SER A 137 -0.79 13.29 31.56
CA SER A 137 0.39 12.47 31.24
C SER A 137 1.15 12.05 32.47
N ARG A 138 1.40 13.00 33.41
CA ARG A 138 2.12 12.72 34.66
C ARG A 138 1.36 11.75 35.56
N LEU A 139 0.03 11.88 35.65
CA LEU A 139 -0.80 10.96 36.41
C LEU A 139 -0.73 9.54 35.85
N TRP A 140 -0.84 9.39 34.54
CA TRP A 140 -0.71 8.11 33.87
C TRP A 140 0.67 7.49 34.04
N GLN A 141 1.75 8.26 33.77
CA GLN A 141 3.13 7.81 34.00
C GLN A 141 3.37 7.32 35.42
N ASN A 142 2.89 8.08 36.42
CA ASN A 142 3.00 7.68 37.82
C ASN A 142 2.21 6.40 38.13
N SER A 143 1.05 6.22 37.50
CA SER A 143 0.25 5.00 37.65
C SER A 143 1.03 3.76 37.14
N ILE A 144 1.69 3.85 36.01
CA ILE A 144 2.54 2.78 35.44
C ILE A 144 3.72 2.49 36.39
N ILE A 145 4.43 3.54 36.84
CA ILE A 145 5.56 3.41 37.77
C ILE A 145 5.15 2.71 39.07
N ASN A 146 4.09 3.20 39.69
CA ASN A 146 3.63 2.67 40.96
C ASN A 146 3.12 1.24 40.89
N THR A 147 2.51 0.87 39.76
CA THR A 147 2.00 -0.49 39.51
C THR A 147 3.14 -1.49 39.31
N TYR A 148 4.14 -1.18 38.51
CA TYR A 148 5.15 -2.16 38.13
C TYR A 148 6.44 -2.11 38.92
N LYS A 149 6.71 -1.00 39.67
CA LYS A 149 7.86 -0.91 40.59
C LYS A 149 7.96 -2.06 41.62
N PRO A 150 6.86 -2.53 42.25
CA PRO A 150 6.95 -3.63 43.21
C PRO A 150 7.39 -4.97 42.62
N PHE A 151 7.18 -5.17 41.29
CA PHE A 151 7.59 -6.40 40.59
C PHE A 151 9.05 -6.37 40.15
N LEU A 152 9.69 -5.20 40.16
CA LEU A 152 11.11 -5.07 39.82
C LEU A 152 11.96 -5.48 41.03
N LYS A 153 12.55 -6.67 40.98
CA LYS A 153 13.55 -7.12 41.96
C LYS A 153 14.83 -6.27 41.85
N ASP A 154 15.66 -6.22 42.88
CA ASP A 154 16.94 -5.46 42.89
C ASP A 154 17.85 -5.78 41.70
N THR A 155 17.76 -6.99 41.21
CA THR A 155 18.42 -7.42 39.94
C THR A 155 17.37 -7.86 38.96
N VAL A 156 17.26 -7.13 37.80
CA VAL A 156 16.47 -7.59 36.67
C VAL A 156 17.16 -8.83 36.09
N GLN A 157 16.44 -9.95 36.09
CA GLN A 157 16.99 -11.17 35.50
C GLN A 157 17.29 -10.94 33.99
N LYS A 158 18.49 -11.26 33.58
CA LYS A 158 18.90 -11.18 32.19
C LYS A 158 18.43 -12.44 31.44
N PRO A 159 18.13 -12.32 30.14
CA PRO A 159 17.88 -13.48 29.30
C PRO A 159 19.06 -14.46 29.39
N ILE A 160 18.74 -15.75 29.45
CA ILE A 160 19.73 -16.83 29.57
C ILE A 160 20.22 -17.22 28.17
N GLY A 161 21.50 -17.53 28.07
CA GLY A 161 22.15 -17.90 26.81
C GLY A 161 22.80 -16.74 26.07
N LEU A 162 23.29 -17.05 24.88
CA LEU A 162 23.94 -16.08 24.01
C LEU A 162 22.89 -15.35 23.17
N ARG A 163 22.95 -14.02 23.14
CA ARG A 163 22.15 -13.22 22.19
C ARG A 163 22.74 -13.37 20.79
N VAL A 164 22.09 -14.20 19.96
CA VAL A 164 22.57 -14.52 18.60
C VAL A 164 22.12 -13.51 17.55
N ILE A 165 20.88 -13.01 17.64
CA ILE A 165 20.42 -11.96 16.73
C ILE A 165 19.89 -10.80 17.57
N ASP A 166 20.38 -9.59 17.27
CA ASP A 166 19.89 -8.34 17.84
C ASP A 166 19.32 -7.40 16.77
N ALA A 167 18.78 -6.26 17.19
CA ALA A 167 18.20 -5.28 16.26
C ALA A 167 19.25 -4.69 15.27
N LYS A 168 20.55 -4.69 15.60
CA LYS A 168 21.60 -4.21 14.70
C LYS A 168 21.83 -5.21 13.55
N ALA A 169 21.80 -6.50 13.84
CA ALA A 169 21.99 -7.57 12.86
C ALA A 169 20.69 -7.89 12.10
N GLY A 170 19.57 -8.02 12.82
CA GLY A 170 18.29 -8.51 12.32
C GLY A 170 17.18 -7.45 12.14
N GLY A 171 17.44 -6.17 12.37
CA GLY A 171 16.37 -5.15 12.38
C GLY A 171 15.55 -5.15 13.67
N ASP A 172 14.63 -4.21 13.80
CA ASP A 172 13.85 -4.03 15.03
C ASP A 172 12.87 -5.18 15.31
N LEU A 173 12.38 -5.81 14.25
CA LEU A 173 11.52 -7.00 14.31
C LEU A 173 12.36 -8.23 13.88
N THR A 174 12.67 -9.09 14.83
CA THR A 174 13.33 -10.38 14.62
C THR A 174 12.56 -11.44 15.39
N VAL A 175 11.72 -12.21 14.70
CA VAL A 175 10.70 -13.08 15.29
C VAL A 175 10.67 -14.46 14.65
N ALA A 176 9.87 -15.34 15.25
CA ALA A 176 9.61 -16.69 14.78
C ALA A 176 10.93 -17.49 14.56
N PRO A 177 11.79 -17.57 15.59
CA PRO A 177 13.04 -18.32 15.48
C PRO A 177 12.77 -19.82 15.35
N SER A 178 13.49 -20.47 14.43
CA SER A 178 13.42 -21.92 14.24
C SER A 178 14.85 -22.45 14.08
N VAL A 179 15.32 -23.23 15.07
CA VAL A 179 16.64 -23.83 15.07
C VAL A 179 16.62 -25.16 14.32
N SER A 180 17.70 -25.44 13.54
CA SER A 180 17.82 -26.74 12.86
C SER A 180 17.99 -27.90 13.85
N PRO A 181 17.61 -29.13 13.50
CA PRO A 181 17.73 -30.31 14.37
C PRO A 181 19.15 -30.46 14.93
N ASP A 182 20.18 -30.23 14.13
CA ASP A 182 21.58 -30.34 14.52
C ASP A 182 22.14 -29.12 15.30
N GLY A 183 21.30 -28.10 15.58
CA GLY A 183 21.66 -26.88 16.31
C GLY A 183 22.64 -25.96 15.55
N ARG A 184 22.81 -26.15 14.23
CA ARG A 184 23.80 -25.40 13.43
C ARG A 184 23.23 -24.14 12.80
N TYR A 185 22.00 -24.19 12.33
CA TYR A 185 21.33 -23.12 11.64
C TYR A 185 20.16 -22.55 12.44
N LEU A 186 19.90 -21.27 12.22
CA LEU A 186 18.74 -20.54 12.72
C LEU A 186 18.02 -19.88 11.55
N ALA A 187 16.77 -20.27 11.30
CA ALA A 187 15.87 -19.56 10.42
C ALA A 187 15.02 -18.57 11.24
N PHE A 188 14.77 -17.39 10.72
CA PHE A 188 13.96 -16.37 11.40
C PHE A 188 13.40 -15.36 10.42
N LEU A 189 12.29 -14.72 10.78
CA LEU A 189 11.67 -13.64 10.03
C LEU A 189 12.16 -12.29 10.57
N SER A 190 12.49 -11.36 9.68
CA SER A 190 13.12 -10.10 10.05
C SER A 190 12.72 -8.93 9.16
N SER A 191 12.56 -7.75 9.79
CA SER A 191 12.40 -6.45 9.14
C SER A 191 13.75 -5.78 8.81
N LYS A 192 14.83 -6.54 8.66
CA LYS A 192 16.14 -6.02 8.22
C LYS A 192 16.06 -5.30 6.88
N ASN A 193 15.24 -5.83 5.96
CA ASN A 193 14.84 -5.11 4.77
C ASN A 193 13.77 -4.08 5.16
N LEU A 194 14.00 -2.81 4.81
CA LEU A 194 13.13 -1.71 5.20
C LEU A 194 11.69 -1.84 4.63
N PHE A 195 11.51 -2.59 3.55
CA PHE A 195 10.28 -2.66 2.75
C PHE A 195 9.52 -3.97 2.88
N SER A 196 10.08 -4.96 3.58
CA SER A 196 9.47 -6.26 3.77
C SER A 196 10.00 -6.97 5.00
N ILE A 197 9.17 -7.86 5.54
CA ILE A 197 9.63 -8.89 6.47
C ILE A 197 10.01 -10.09 5.61
N ASP A 198 11.24 -10.56 5.76
CA ASP A 198 11.81 -11.59 4.91
C ASP A 198 12.38 -12.74 5.77
N LEU A 199 12.55 -13.91 5.14
CA LEU A 199 13.12 -15.09 5.78
C LEU A 199 14.64 -15.09 5.64
N TYR A 200 15.33 -15.13 6.77
CA TYR A 200 16.80 -15.18 6.87
C TYR A 200 17.31 -16.48 7.48
N LEU A 201 18.50 -16.85 7.08
CA LEU A 201 19.31 -17.94 7.63
C LEU A 201 20.55 -17.36 8.34
N ALA A 202 20.78 -17.80 9.56
CA ALA A 202 22.00 -17.46 10.31
C ALA A 202 22.65 -18.73 10.89
N ASP A 203 23.89 -18.60 11.30
CA ASP A 203 24.58 -19.54 12.17
C ASP A 203 23.99 -19.43 13.58
N ALA A 204 23.50 -20.53 14.14
CA ALA A 204 22.75 -20.52 15.41
C ALA A 204 23.64 -20.26 16.64
N LYS A 205 24.97 -20.40 16.52
CA LYS A 205 25.92 -20.16 17.61
C LYS A 205 26.50 -18.76 17.61
N THR A 206 26.77 -18.22 16.42
CA THR A 206 27.44 -16.91 16.28
C THR A 206 26.48 -15.78 15.90
N GLY A 207 25.28 -16.10 15.42
CA GLY A 207 24.31 -15.14 14.90
C GLY A 207 24.70 -14.49 13.57
N ARG A 208 25.80 -14.94 12.95
CA ARG A 208 26.22 -14.43 11.64
C ARG A 208 25.17 -14.80 10.59
N ILE A 209 24.56 -13.79 10.00
CA ILE A 209 23.60 -14.00 8.89
C ILE A 209 24.36 -14.59 7.71
N ILE A 210 23.94 -15.76 7.27
CA ILE A 210 24.49 -16.50 6.14
C ILE A 210 23.85 -16.01 4.85
N LYS A 211 22.51 -15.94 4.83
CA LYS A 211 21.75 -15.59 3.62
C LYS A 211 20.32 -15.13 3.94
N GLN A 212 19.78 -14.30 3.08
CA GLN A 212 18.32 -14.13 2.94
C GLN A 212 17.80 -15.30 2.10
N LEU A 213 17.07 -16.23 2.72
CA LEU A 213 16.58 -17.43 2.03
C LEU A 213 15.54 -17.09 0.98
N THR A 214 14.63 -16.18 1.29
CA THR A 214 13.64 -15.69 0.35
C THR A 214 13.03 -14.36 0.82
N SER A 215 12.44 -13.61 -0.12
CA SER A 215 11.84 -12.30 0.11
C SER A 215 10.62 -12.12 -0.77
N LYS A 216 9.62 -11.42 -0.26
CA LYS A 216 8.45 -11.06 -1.07
C LYS A 216 8.81 -10.06 -2.19
N THR A 217 9.87 -9.27 -2.04
CA THR A 217 10.30 -8.30 -3.06
C THR A 217 11.10 -8.92 -4.20
N SER A 218 11.65 -10.11 -4.01
CA SER A 218 12.46 -10.82 -5.01
C SER A 218 11.84 -12.12 -5.52
N ASN A 219 10.73 -12.57 -4.95
CA ASN A 219 10.10 -13.83 -5.28
C ASN A 219 8.61 -13.67 -5.59
N THR A 220 8.24 -13.85 -6.86
CA THR A 220 6.87 -13.73 -7.37
C THR A 220 5.91 -14.82 -6.86
N HIS A 221 6.43 -15.87 -6.23
CA HIS A 221 5.62 -16.92 -5.59
C HIS A 221 5.15 -16.53 -4.19
N ILE A 222 5.59 -15.39 -3.64
CA ILE A 222 5.27 -14.94 -2.30
C ILE A 222 4.59 -13.59 -2.38
N ASP A 223 3.31 -13.53 -2.01
CA ASP A 223 2.59 -12.28 -1.83
C ASP A 223 2.88 -11.70 -0.43
N GLU A 224 2.91 -12.56 0.60
CA GLU A 224 3.22 -12.21 1.98
C GLU A 224 3.67 -13.42 2.80
N PHE A 225 4.56 -13.20 3.78
CA PHE A 225 4.88 -14.22 4.79
C PHE A 225 3.81 -14.21 5.89
N ASN A 226 3.47 -15.39 6.41
CA ASN A 226 2.68 -15.49 7.63
C ASN A 226 3.59 -15.30 8.85
N PHE A 227 4.11 -14.08 9.02
CA PHE A 227 5.12 -13.76 10.04
C PHE A 227 4.56 -13.62 11.46
N ILE A 228 3.23 -13.52 11.60
CA ILE A 228 2.57 -13.42 12.90
C ILE A 228 2.39 -14.81 13.52
N GLU A 229 2.05 -15.80 12.73
CA GLU A 229 1.50 -17.06 13.20
C GLU A 229 2.35 -18.29 12.89
N SER A 230 3.41 -18.18 12.08
CA SER A 230 4.22 -19.34 11.70
C SER A 230 5.72 -19.05 11.66
N ALA A 231 6.50 -19.97 12.28
CA ALA A 231 7.97 -19.94 12.23
C ALA A 231 8.54 -20.74 11.06
N GLY A 232 7.79 -21.70 10.53
CA GLY A 232 8.29 -22.74 9.65
C GLY A 232 8.99 -23.87 10.40
N THR A 233 9.40 -24.92 9.68
CA THR A 233 9.97 -26.12 10.23
C THR A 233 11.08 -26.70 9.36
N TRP A 234 12.02 -27.39 9.97
CA TRP A 234 13.17 -28.03 9.33
C TRP A 234 12.88 -29.49 8.96
N SER A 235 13.40 -29.95 7.83
CA SER A 235 13.51 -31.39 7.59
C SER A 235 14.50 -32.00 8.60
N PRO A 236 14.34 -33.30 8.96
CA PRO A 236 15.21 -33.95 9.97
C PRO A 236 16.70 -33.92 9.63
N ASP A 237 17.04 -33.91 8.35
CA ASP A 237 18.43 -33.81 7.85
C ASP A 237 18.98 -32.37 7.82
N GLY A 238 18.18 -31.36 8.20
CA GLY A 238 18.54 -29.95 8.20
C GLY A 238 18.78 -29.32 6.81
N ARG A 239 18.44 -30.02 5.72
CA ARG A 239 18.72 -29.57 4.34
C ARG A 239 17.57 -28.83 3.67
N LYS A 240 16.36 -28.92 4.26
CA LYS A 240 15.16 -28.27 3.76
C LYS A 240 14.49 -27.48 4.86
N PHE A 241 13.78 -26.42 4.48
CA PHE A 241 12.96 -25.64 5.38
C PHE A 241 11.58 -25.41 4.76
N ALA A 242 10.52 -25.76 5.49
CA ALA A 242 9.13 -25.58 5.07
C ALA A 242 8.49 -24.43 5.87
N PHE A 243 7.74 -23.57 5.20
CA PHE A 243 7.05 -22.42 5.82
C PHE A 243 5.76 -22.08 5.06
N SER A 244 4.84 -21.43 5.77
CA SER A 244 3.58 -20.96 5.19
C SER A 244 3.72 -19.54 4.63
N VAL A 245 3.09 -19.29 3.48
CA VAL A 245 3.03 -17.99 2.82
C VAL A 245 1.64 -17.76 2.21
N PHE A 246 1.30 -16.50 2.01
CA PHE A 246 0.23 -16.14 1.08
C PHE A 246 0.82 -16.02 -0.32
N ALA A 247 0.24 -16.72 -1.26
CA ALA A 247 0.64 -16.68 -2.67
C ALA A 247 -0.56 -16.93 -3.57
N LYS A 248 -0.71 -16.12 -4.61
CA LYS A 248 -1.82 -16.22 -5.58
C LYS A 248 -3.21 -16.18 -4.91
N GLY A 249 -3.33 -15.38 -3.84
CA GLY A 249 -4.56 -15.22 -3.07
C GLY A 249 -4.94 -16.41 -2.18
N ARG A 250 -4.02 -17.31 -1.87
CA ARG A 250 -4.24 -18.50 -1.02
C ARG A 250 -3.04 -18.75 -0.13
N ASN A 251 -3.29 -19.46 0.97
CA ASN A 251 -2.22 -19.99 1.81
C ASN A 251 -1.53 -21.16 1.10
N ARG A 252 -0.20 -21.17 1.12
CA ARG A 252 0.61 -22.23 0.51
C ARG A 252 1.79 -22.57 1.41
N MET A 253 2.19 -23.84 1.40
CA MET A 253 3.45 -24.27 2.01
C MET A 253 4.54 -24.28 0.93
N LEU A 254 5.60 -23.52 1.17
CA LEU A 254 6.81 -23.57 0.36
C LEU A 254 7.87 -24.40 1.09
N VAL A 255 8.58 -25.24 0.34
CA VAL A 255 9.77 -25.97 0.81
C VAL A 255 10.96 -25.43 0.05
N VAL A 256 11.98 -24.97 0.79
CA VAL A 256 13.21 -24.44 0.20
C VAL A 256 14.42 -25.28 0.60
N SER A 257 15.44 -25.33 -0.28
CA SER A 257 16.73 -25.91 0.05
C SER A 257 17.54 -24.99 0.96
N VAL A 258 18.33 -25.57 1.87
CA VAL A 258 19.25 -24.84 2.76
C VAL A 258 20.69 -25.27 2.48
N PRO A 259 21.65 -24.33 2.30
CA PRO A 259 21.51 -22.87 2.50
C PRO A 259 21.08 -22.08 1.25
N ASP A 260 20.77 -22.72 0.12
CA ASP A 260 20.63 -22.03 -1.18
C ASP A 260 19.34 -21.21 -1.33
N GLY A 261 18.27 -21.55 -0.59
CA GLY A 261 16.97 -20.87 -0.66
C GLY A 261 16.19 -21.13 -1.95
N LYS A 262 16.56 -22.19 -2.71
CA LYS A 262 15.84 -22.59 -3.92
C LYS A 262 14.52 -23.23 -3.53
N ILE A 263 13.42 -22.77 -4.11
CA ILE A 263 12.10 -23.39 -3.94
C ILE A 263 12.14 -24.79 -4.57
N LEU A 264 11.85 -25.80 -3.75
CA LEU A 264 11.78 -27.20 -4.16
C LEU A 264 10.32 -27.61 -4.41
N GLU A 265 9.42 -27.16 -3.55
CA GLU A 265 7.99 -27.51 -3.62
C GLU A 265 7.11 -26.29 -3.27
N ASP A 266 5.93 -26.22 -3.90
CA ASP A 266 4.88 -25.24 -3.71
C ASP A 266 3.55 -25.99 -3.56
N ILE A 267 3.06 -26.13 -2.31
CA ILE A 267 2.04 -27.09 -1.92
C ILE A 267 0.77 -26.39 -1.44
N SER A 268 -0.39 -26.88 -1.90
CA SER A 268 -1.71 -26.48 -1.41
C SER A 268 -2.26 -27.51 -0.43
N MET A 269 -2.84 -27.06 0.69
CA MET A 269 -3.36 -27.92 1.75
C MET A 269 -4.85 -28.28 1.58
N GLY A 270 -5.40 -28.17 0.37
CA GLY A 270 -6.75 -28.64 0.05
C GLY A 270 -7.84 -27.94 0.84
N LYS A 271 -8.53 -28.67 1.73
CA LYS A 271 -9.63 -28.15 2.56
C LYS A 271 -9.18 -27.21 3.68
N ALA A 272 -7.92 -27.31 4.14
CA ALA A 272 -7.35 -26.38 5.09
C ALA A 272 -6.98 -25.08 4.35
N GLU A 273 -7.94 -24.19 4.19
CA GLU A 273 -7.81 -22.96 3.40
C GLU A 273 -6.79 -21.98 4.02
N GLN A 274 -6.72 -21.96 5.34
CA GLN A 274 -5.72 -21.22 6.11
C GLN A 274 -4.98 -22.20 7.03
N PHE A 275 -3.67 -22.09 7.11
CA PHE A 275 -2.85 -22.96 7.95
C PHE A 275 -1.55 -22.27 8.40
N SER A 276 -1.04 -22.73 9.55
CA SER A 276 0.18 -22.21 10.19
C SER A 276 0.83 -23.26 11.09
N ASN A 277 1.89 -22.88 11.81
CA ASN A 277 2.52 -23.68 12.85
C ASN A 277 2.88 -25.10 12.39
N LEU A 278 3.81 -25.18 11.44
CA LEU A 278 4.26 -26.43 10.84
C LEU A 278 5.26 -27.18 11.77
N SER A 279 5.19 -28.50 11.87
CA SER A 279 6.23 -29.36 12.45
C SER A 279 6.45 -30.57 11.55
N TRP A 280 7.71 -30.81 11.19
CA TRP A 280 8.12 -31.91 10.30
C TRP A 280 8.29 -33.20 11.10
N SER A 281 7.80 -34.34 10.56
CA SER A 281 7.96 -35.64 11.19
C SER A 281 9.43 -36.10 11.17
N PRO A 282 9.92 -36.81 12.20
CA PRO A 282 11.31 -37.24 12.28
C PRO A 282 11.72 -38.20 11.16
N ASP A 283 10.79 -38.91 10.53
CA ASP A 283 11.05 -39.77 9.36
C ASP A 283 11.16 -39.01 8.04
N GLY A 284 10.92 -37.70 8.06
CA GLY A 284 11.01 -36.80 6.91
C GLY A 284 9.84 -36.90 5.92
N LYS A 285 8.83 -37.77 6.18
CA LYS A 285 7.76 -38.05 5.22
C LYS A 285 6.51 -37.21 5.37
N SER A 286 6.32 -36.56 6.50
CA SER A 286 5.11 -35.82 6.78
C SER A 286 5.36 -34.50 7.48
N VAL A 287 4.39 -33.56 7.40
CA VAL A 287 4.35 -32.32 8.17
C VAL A 287 2.98 -32.26 8.86
N VAL A 288 2.98 -32.10 10.19
CA VAL A 288 1.77 -31.74 10.94
C VAL A 288 1.65 -30.21 10.95
N PHE A 289 0.44 -29.72 10.90
CA PHE A 289 0.16 -28.28 10.93
C PHE A 289 -1.21 -28.00 11.54
N GLN A 290 -1.38 -26.82 12.06
CA GLN A 290 -2.68 -26.28 12.41
C GLN A 290 -3.34 -25.75 11.15
N GLY A 291 -4.58 -26.18 10.88
CA GLY A 291 -5.36 -25.76 9.74
C GLY A 291 -6.77 -25.35 10.13
N MET A 292 -7.34 -24.39 9.38
CA MET A 292 -8.71 -23.94 9.58
C MET A 292 -9.58 -24.37 8.40
N SER A 293 -10.71 -24.99 8.72
CA SER A 293 -11.75 -25.33 7.78
C SER A 293 -13.10 -25.00 8.40
N GLU A 294 -13.99 -24.34 7.67
CA GLU A 294 -15.34 -23.96 8.13
C GLU A 294 -15.38 -23.21 9.47
N GLY A 295 -14.29 -22.47 9.78
CA GLY A 295 -14.15 -21.69 11.01
C GLY A 295 -13.67 -22.46 12.23
N GLN A 296 -13.31 -23.76 12.08
CA GLN A 296 -12.77 -24.62 13.11
C GLN A 296 -11.28 -24.82 12.91
N SER A 297 -10.50 -24.69 13.98
CA SER A 297 -9.04 -24.87 13.99
C SER A 297 -8.68 -26.24 14.52
N ASP A 298 -8.14 -27.08 13.65
CA ASP A 298 -7.79 -28.47 13.92
C ASP A 298 -6.36 -28.81 13.47
N LEU A 299 -5.84 -29.97 13.88
CA LEU A 299 -4.57 -30.51 13.42
C LEU A 299 -4.75 -31.33 12.15
N TYR A 300 -3.85 -31.10 11.20
CA TYR A 300 -3.79 -31.81 9.91
C TYR A 300 -2.39 -32.36 9.68
N LEU A 301 -2.32 -33.44 8.91
CA LEU A 301 -1.08 -34.08 8.51
C LEU A 301 -1.01 -34.13 6.99
N TYR A 302 0.04 -33.50 6.41
CA TYR A 302 0.38 -33.65 5.00
C TYR A 302 1.48 -34.70 4.84
N ASN A 303 1.31 -35.66 3.91
CA ASN A 303 2.31 -36.66 3.59
C ASN A 303 2.94 -36.36 2.21
N PHE A 304 4.25 -36.26 2.15
CA PHE A 304 5.00 -35.92 0.94
C PHE A 304 4.96 -37.01 -0.14
N ASP A 305 4.94 -38.29 0.27
CA ASP A 305 4.93 -39.42 -0.67
C ASP A 305 3.57 -39.54 -1.37
N THR A 306 2.48 -39.51 -0.60
CA THR A 306 1.11 -39.62 -1.13
C THR A 306 0.50 -38.30 -1.59
N LYS A 307 1.09 -37.16 -1.20
CA LYS A 307 0.58 -35.79 -1.43
C LYS A 307 -0.84 -35.57 -0.89
N GLN A 308 -1.23 -36.32 0.14
CA GLN A 308 -2.54 -36.22 0.77
C GLN A 308 -2.49 -35.48 2.09
N VAL A 309 -3.60 -34.78 2.40
CA VAL A 309 -3.86 -34.14 3.68
C VAL A 309 -4.87 -34.98 4.45
N LYS A 310 -4.51 -35.39 5.67
CA LYS A 310 -5.37 -36.08 6.63
C LYS A 310 -5.67 -35.16 7.81
N GLN A 311 -6.93 -35.00 8.18
CA GLN A 311 -7.34 -34.33 9.41
C GLN A 311 -7.12 -35.29 10.60
N LEU A 312 -6.42 -34.82 11.64
CA LEU A 312 -6.07 -35.59 12.83
C LEU A 312 -7.05 -35.35 13.97
N THR A 313 -7.48 -34.09 14.15
CA THR A 313 -8.52 -33.71 15.12
C THR A 313 -9.71 -33.11 14.36
N ASN A 314 -10.94 -33.35 14.87
CA ASN A 314 -12.18 -32.87 14.28
C ASN A 314 -13.22 -32.73 15.39
N ASP A 315 -13.08 -31.65 16.17
CA ASP A 315 -13.97 -31.38 17.29
C ASP A 315 -14.21 -29.87 17.45
N LYS A 316 -14.88 -29.45 18.51
CA LYS A 316 -15.24 -28.04 18.74
C LYS A 316 -14.14 -27.20 19.37
N TYR A 317 -13.00 -27.80 19.72
CA TYR A 317 -11.89 -27.14 20.38
C TYR A 317 -10.91 -26.56 19.38
N SER A 318 -10.22 -25.50 19.74
CA SER A 318 -9.12 -24.95 18.94
C SER A 318 -7.82 -25.68 19.31
N ASP A 319 -7.24 -26.38 18.32
CA ASP A 319 -5.94 -27.04 18.47
C ASP A 319 -4.86 -26.26 17.73
N TYR A 320 -3.74 -25.96 18.41
CA TYR A 320 -2.80 -24.92 17.99
C TYR A 320 -1.34 -25.31 18.28
N GLN A 321 -0.40 -24.90 17.41
CA GLN A 321 1.05 -25.03 17.58
C GLN A 321 1.52 -26.47 17.87
N PRO A 322 1.31 -27.42 16.94
CA PRO A 322 1.74 -28.81 17.12
C PRO A 322 3.26 -28.95 17.02
N ASP A 323 3.82 -29.93 17.78
CA ASP A 323 5.19 -30.42 17.64
C ASP A 323 5.24 -31.95 17.69
N PHE A 324 6.03 -32.56 16.79
CA PHE A 324 6.24 -33.99 16.80
C PHE A 324 7.19 -34.42 17.93
N SER A 325 6.88 -35.54 18.59
CA SER A 325 7.87 -36.24 19.39
C SER A 325 9.03 -36.75 18.51
N ARG A 326 10.25 -36.80 19.05
CA ARG A 326 11.43 -37.20 18.30
C ARG A 326 11.39 -38.66 17.82
N ASP A 327 10.53 -39.51 18.40
CA ASP A 327 10.23 -40.88 17.93
C ASP A 327 9.11 -40.95 16.88
N GLY A 328 8.48 -39.79 16.56
CA GLY A 328 7.43 -39.69 15.56
C GLY A 328 6.08 -40.33 15.93
N LYS A 329 5.89 -40.73 17.21
CA LYS A 329 4.69 -41.45 17.64
C LYS A 329 3.58 -40.55 18.19
N ARG A 330 3.97 -39.37 18.68
CA ARG A 330 3.07 -38.46 19.39
C ARG A 330 3.22 -37.03 18.85
N ILE A 331 2.16 -36.24 19.05
CA ILE A 331 2.14 -34.82 18.78
C ILE A 331 1.71 -34.10 20.03
N ILE A 332 2.52 -33.17 20.54
CA ILE A 332 2.15 -32.21 21.59
C ILE A 332 1.60 -30.95 20.92
N PHE A 333 0.59 -30.33 21.51
CA PHE A 333 -0.02 -29.11 21.00
C PHE A 333 -0.72 -28.32 22.11
N SER A 334 -1.03 -27.05 21.84
CA SER A 334 -1.84 -26.22 22.70
C SER A 334 -3.31 -26.36 22.34
N SER A 335 -4.22 -26.53 23.32
CA SER A 335 -5.64 -26.69 23.07
C SER A 335 -6.50 -25.99 24.13
N ASP A 336 -7.64 -25.43 23.70
CA ASP A 336 -8.60 -24.78 24.60
C ASP A 336 -9.61 -25.76 25.22
N ARG A 337 -9.48 -27.09 24.96
CA ARG A 337 -10.41 -28.14 25.43
C ARG A 337 -10.58 -28.22 26.95
N ALA A 338 -9.59 -27.80 27.70
CA ALA A 338 -9.68 -27.79 29.18
C ALA A 338 -10.66 -26.72 29.71
N THR A 339 -10.87 -25.63 28.95
CA THR A 339 -11.63 -24.46 29.38
C THR A 339 -12.85 -24.15 28.51
N TYR A 340 -12.89 -24.59 27.26
CA TYR A 340 -13.96 -24.26 26.32
C TYR A 340 -15.35 -24.64 26.82
N ASP A 341 -15.54 -25.85 27.36
CA ASP A 341 -16.82 -26.32 27.90
C ASP A 341 -17.26 -25.57 29.15
N LYS A 342 -16.33 -24.88 29.80
CA LYS A 342 -16.53 -24.03 30.99
C LYS A 342 -16.63 -22.54 30.61
N SER A 343 -16.74 -22.16 29.34
CA SER A 343 -16.75 -20.79 28.86
C SER A 343 -17.89 -19.92 29.40
N LEU A 344 -18.90 -20.52 30.02
CA LEU A 344 -19.97 -19.82 30.74
C LEU A 344 -19.61 -19.48 32.21
N SER A 345 -18.44 -19.91 32.69
CA SER A 345 -17.96 -19.68 34.06
C SER A 345 -16.54 -19.13 34.15
N GLN A 346 -15.79 -19.14 33.04
CA GLN A 346 -14.40 -18.67 33.00
C GLN A 346 -13.96 -18.32 31.56
N ASP A 347 -12.84 -17.64 31.43
CA ASP A 347 -12.20 -17.37 30.13
C ASP A 347 -11.80 -18.66 29.41
N ILE A 348 -11.88 -18.63 28.07
CA ILE A 348 -11.29 -19.67 27.23
C ILE A 348 -9.78 -19.41 27.20
N THR A 349 -8.99 -20.40 27.65
CA THR A 349 -7.52 -20.34 27.66
C THR A 349 -6.94 -21.66 27.17
N PHE A 350 -5.68 -21.62 26.73
CA PHE A 350 -4.99 -22.79 26.16
C PHE A 350 -4.21 -23.55 27.24
N ASN A 351 -4.33 -24.87 27.22
CA ASN A 351 -3.49 -25.77 27.96
C ASN A 351 -2.80 -26.76 27.02
N LEU A 352 -1.93 -27.64 27.51
CA LEU A 352 -1.23 -28.61 26.69
C LEU A 352 -2.10 -29.86 26.48
N ALA A 353 -1.97 -30.49 25.31
CA ALA A 353 -2.58 -31.76 24.99
C ALA A 353 -1.64 -32.60 24.12
N GLU A 354 -1.66 -33.92 24.29
CA GLU A 354 -0.84 -34.86 23.54
C GLU A 354 -1.74 -35.84 22.76
N LEU A 355 -1.49 -35.98 21.46
CA LEU A 355 -2.13 -36.94 20.57
C LEU A 355 -1.20 -38.11 20.31
N ASP A 356 -1.66 -39.32 20.61
CA ASP A 356 -1.03 -40.59 20.19
C ASP A 356 -1.49 -40.92 18.77
N LEU A 357 -0.55 -41.02 17.83
CA LEU A 357 -0.85 -41.18 16.40
C LEU A 357 -1.34 -42.59 16.04
N ALA A 358 -0.97 -43.62 16.85
CA ALA A 358 -1.37 -44.97 16.59
C ALA A 358 -2.81 -45.22 17.03
N THR A 359 -3.23 -44.65 18.15
CA THR A 359 -4.53 -44.86 18.74
C THR A 359 -5.54 -43.73 18.45
N GLY A 360 -5.07 -42.56 18.07
CA GLY A 360 -5.87 -41.33 17.93
C GLY A 360 -6.32 -40.75 19.27
N LYS A 361 -5.80 -41.27 20.42
CA LYS A 361 -6.17 -40.78 21.74
C LYS A 361 -5.51 -39.44 22.05
N ILE A 362 -6.32 -38.47 22.52
CA ILE A 362 -5.87 -37.22 23.03
C ILE A 362 -5.87 -37.26 24.56
N THR A 363 -4.76 -36.85 25.16
CA THR A 363 -4.57 -36.75 26.62
C THR A 363 -4.29 -35.31 26.99
N ASN A 364 -5.10 -34.71 27.89
CA ASN A 364 -4.85 -33.37 28.39
C ASN A 364 -3.71 -33.37 29.41
N ILE A 365 -2.87 -32.33 29.36
CA ILE A 365 -1.79 -32.08 30.29
C ILE A 365 -2.08 -30.74 30.97
N ASP A 366 -2.76 -30.78 32.11
CA ASP A 366 -3.21 -29.61 32.85
C ASP A 366 -2.06 -29.00 33.66
N VAL A 367 -1.35 -28.03 33.07
CA VAL A 367 -0.22 -27.35 33.75
C VAL A 367 -0.69 -26.13 34.54
N PHE A 368 -1.30 -25.14 33.88
CA PHE A 368 -1.79 -23.90 34.56
C PHE A 368 -3.17 -23.52 33.99
N ASN A 369 -4.21 -23.94 34.66
CA ASN A 369 -5.59 -23.61 34.26
C ASN A 369 -5.88 -22.13 34.39
N GLY A 370 -6.49 -21.51 33.36
CA GLY A 370 -6.78 -20.08 33.31
C GLY A 370 -5.63 -19.22 32.80
N ALA A 371 -4.47 -19.83 32.46
CA ALA A 371 -3.37 -19.20 31.75
C ALA A 371 -3.29 -19.73 30.33
N ASN A 372 -2.68 -18.97 29.41
CA ASN A 372 -2.32 -19.42 28.09
C ASN A 372 -0.97 -20.14 28.13
N ASN A 373 -0.98 -21.45 27.86
CA ASN A 373 0.19 -22.31 27.78
C ASN A 373 0.41 -22.67 26.29
N LEU A 374 1.44 -22.07 25.70
CA LEU A 374 1.63 -22.01 24.23
C LEU A 374 3.05 -22.41 23.82
N ASN A 375 3.23 -22.67 22.52
CA ASN A 375 4.50 -23.09 21.90
C ASN A 375 5.13 -24.34 22.55
N PRO A 376 4.39 -25.45 22.71
CA PRO A 376 4.99 -26.68 23.27
C PRO A 376 6.03 -27.25 22.30
N GLN A 377 7.17 -27.67 22.85
CA GLN A 377 8.28 -28.31 22.12
C GLN A 377 8.86 -29.47 22.93
N TYR A 378 8.97 -30.64 22.33
CA TYR A 378 9.61 -31.79 23.00
C TYR A 378 11.09 -31.56 23.26
N SER A 379 11.60 -32.13 24.36
CA SER A 379 13.04 -32.33 24.59
C SER A 379 13.61 -33.35 23.61
N ALA A 380 14.94 -33.39 23.48
CA ALA A 380 15.64 -34.32 22.60
C ALA A 380 15.30 -35.79 22.89
N ASP A 381 15.07 -36.15 24.17
CA ASP A 381 14.78 -37.53 24.64
C ASP A 381 13.26 -37.82 24.82
N ASN A 382 12.38 -36.89 24.45
CA ASN A 382 10.92 -36.95 24.64
C ASN A 382 10.45 -37.05 26.12
N SER A 383 11.34 -36.90 27.10
CA SER A 383 10.97 -37.00 28.53
C SER A 383 10.31 -35.73 29.07
N GLN A 384 10.48 -34.61 28.37
CA GLN A 384 10.04 -33.29 28.81
C GLN A 384 9.41 -32.49 27.65
N VAL A 385 8.64 -31.48 28.00
CA VAL A 385 8.10 -30.47 27.08
C VAL A 385 8.43 -29.08 27.60
N TYR A 386 9.05 -28.27 26.74
CA TYR A 386 9.24 -26.84 26.93
C TYR A 386 8.03 -26.08 26.42
N PHE A 387 7.56 -25.04 27.15
CA PHE A 387 6.43 -24.23 26.74
C PHE A 387 6.48 -22.83 27.32
N LEU A 388 5.74 -21.90 26.75
CA LEU A 388 5.58 -20.54 27.24
C LEU A 388 4.26 -20.42 28.01
N SER A 389 4.28 -19.73 29.17
CA SER A 389 3.06 -19.48 29.95
C SER A 389 3.04 -18.05 30.52
N ASN A 390 1.83 -17.49 30.63
CA ASN A 390 1.56 -16.21 31.28
C ASN A 390 0.94 -16.37 32.67
N ARG A 391 1.14 -17.53 33.33
CA ARG A 391 0.52 -17.91 34.60
C ARG A 391 0.71 -16.92 35.76
N ASP A 392 1.78 -16.14 35.74
CA ASP A 392 2.16 -15.17 36.74
C ASP A 392 2.05 -13.70 36.23
N GLY A 393 1.34 -13.50 35.13
CA GLY A 393 1.20 -12.20 34.46
C GLY A 393 2.44 -11.76 33.67
N PHE A 394 3.54 -12.56 33.72
CA PHE A 394 4.70 -12.46 32.86
C PHE A 394 4.65 -13.58 31.83
N ARG A 395 5.31 -13.41 30.70
CA ARG A 395 5.42 -14.49 29.72
C ARG A 395 6.81 -15.10 29.77
N ASN A 396 6.92 -16.25 30.44
CA ASN A 396 8.18 -16.94 30.71
C ASN A 396 8.21 -18.37 30.16
N LEU A 397 9.42 -18.95 30.10
CA LEU A 397 9.67 -20.32 29.67
C LEU A 397 9.52 -21.27 30.85
N TYR A 398 8.81 -22.37 30.61
CA TYR A 398 8.53 -23.46 31.54
C TYR A 398 8.90 -24.80 30.92
N ARG A 399 9.01 -25.80 31.78
CA ARG A 399 9.30 -27.18 31.43
C ARG A 399 8.42 -28.14 32.23
N TYR A 400 7.77 -29.08 31.54
CA TYR A 400 6.97 -30.14 32.12
C TYR A 400 7.70 -31.47 31.94
N THR A 401 7.78 -32.33 32.99
CA THR A 401 8.41 -33.66 32.94
C THR A 401 7.33 -34.73 33.02
N PHE A 402 7.18 -35.56 31.99
CA PHE A 402 6.11 -36.54 31.85
C PHE A 402 6.11 -37.61 32.96
N SER A 403 7.28 -38.12 33.38
CA SER A 403 7.39 -39.22 34.36
C SER A 403 6.97 -38.80 35.77
N THR A 404 7.06 -37.53 36.14
CA THR A 404 6.82 -37.01 37.47
C THR A 404 5.64 -36.04 37.57
N GLY A 405 5.15 -35.54 36.45
CA GLY A 405 4.18 -34.45 36.42
C GLY A 405 4.74 -33.10 36.93
N LYS A 406 6.06 -33.01 37.12
CA LYS A 406 6.73 -31.83 37.68
C LYS A 406 6.73 -30.71 36.64
N VAL A 407 6.39 -29.48 37.09
CA VAL A 407 6.51 -28.24 36.32
C VAL A 407 7.60 -27.37 36.91
N GLU A 408 8.46 -26.84 36.04
CA GLU A 408 9.57 -25.97 36.44
C GLU A 408 9.57 -24.70 35.58
N GLN A 409 9.77 -23.55 36.26
CA GLN A 409 10.01 -22.26 35.60
C GLN A 409 11.50 -22.11 35.31
N LEU A 410 11.83 -21.80 34.05
CA LEU A 410 13.20 -21.69 33.57
C LEU A 410 13.69 -20.24 33.44
N THR A 411 12.77 -19.28 33.29
CA THR A 411 13.09 -17.84 33.19
C THR A 411 12.18 -17.01 34.07
N GLU A 412 12.70 -15.88 34.58
CA GLU A 412 11.94 -14.87 35.37
C GLU A 412 12.15 -13.48 34.74
N LEU A 413 11.82 -13.32 33.47
CA LEU A 413 12.05 -12.08 32.74
C LEU A 413 10.97 -11.03 33.05
N PHE A 414 11.37 -9.79 33.32
CA PHE A 414 10.45 -8.69 33.65
C PHE A 414 9.58 -8.24 32.47
N THR A 415 10.08 -8.34 31.23
CA THR A 415 9.29 -8.16 30.02
C THR A 415 8.71 -9.50 29.59
N GLY A 416 9.31 -10.25 28.66
CA GLY A 416 8.84 -11.59 28.36
C GLY A 416 9.43 -12.18 27.08
N ILE A 417 9.16 -13.48 26.92
CA ILE A 417 9.45 -14.24 25.70
C ILE A 417 8.19 -14.22 24.83
N CYS A 418 8.24 -13.56 23.68
CA CYS A 418 7.07 -13.45 22.82
C CYS A 418 7.46 -13.20 21.35
N GLY A 419 6.51 -13.44 20.45
CA GLY A 419 6.52 -12.90 19.11
C GLY A 419 5.70 -11.61 19.02
N ILE A 420 5.12 -11.32 17.85
CA ILE A 420 4.36 -10.08 17.59
C ILE A 420 3.05 -10.05 18.36
N THR A 421 2.43 -11.22 18.57
CA THR A 421 1.25 -11.40 19.39
C THR A 421 1.54 -12.45 20.46
N GLU A 422 0.60 -12.64 21.39
CA GLU A 422 0.70 -13.70 22.40
C GLU A 422 0.76 -15.10 21.74
N PHE A 423 0.07 -15.28 20.62
CA PHE A 423 -0.01 -16.55 19.89
C PHE A 423 1.14 -16.77 18.90
N SER A 424 1.96 -15.77 18.65
CA SER A 424 3.07 -15.90 17.70
C SER A 424 4.14 -16.86 18.20
N PRO A 425 4.76 -17.68 17.31
CA PRO A 425 5.84 -18.58 17.69
C PRO A 425 7.04 -17.79 18.25
N ALA A 426 7.55 -18.22 19.38
CA ALA A 426 8.65 -17.54 20.05
C ALA A 426 9.68 -18.50 20.69
N LEU A 427 9.49 -19.79 20.52
CA LEU A 427 10.32 -20.86 21.08
C LEU A 427 10.61 -21.94 20.03
N SER A 428 11.82 -22.45 19.98
CA SER A 428 12.24 -23.60 19.18
C SER A 428 13.32 -24.40 19.91
N VAL A 429 13.25 -25.73 19.85
CA VAL A 429 14.21 -26.64 20.53
C VAL A 429 14.84 -27.61 19.52
N SER A 430 16.19 -27.71 19.52
CA SER A 430 16.92 -28.63 18.66
C SER A 430 16.92 -30.07 19.21
N ASP A 431 17.40 -31.04 18.41
CA ASP A 431 17.60 -32.43 18.86
C ASP A 431 18.77 -32.60 19.85
N HIS A 432 19.43 -31.49 20.21
CA HIS A 432 20.53 -31.43 21.19
C HIS A 432 20.16 -30.51 22.39
N ASP A 433 18.88 -30.25 22.60
CA ASP A 433 18.36 -29.36 23.64
C ASP A 433 18.97 -27.96 23.63
N ASP A 434 19.30 -27.43 22.40
CA ASP A 434 19.48 -25.99 22.22
C ASP A 434 18.09 -25.32 22.26
N VAL A 435 17.87 -24.47 23.22
CA VAL A 435 16.62 -23.74 23.42
C VAL A 435 16.78 -22.35 22.87
N VAL A 436 16.10 -22.07 21.76
CA VAL A 436 16.15 -20.79 21.05
C VAL A 436 14.82 -20.06 21.27
N TYR A 437 14.90 -18.80 21.68
CA TYR A 437 13.71 -18.03 21.94
C TYR A 437 13.85 -16.55 21.58
N SER A 438 12.74 -15.89 21.25
CA SER A 438 12.68 -14.45 21.02
C SER A 438 12.34 -13.70 22.32
N TYR A 439 13.11 -12.64 22.61
CA TYR A 439 12.98 -11.81 23.80
C TYR A 439 12.65 -10.37 23.41
N TYR A 440 11.61 -9.83 24.06
CA TYR A 440 11.16 -8.47 23.83
C TYR A 440 11.76 -7.50 24.85
N ARG A 441 12.46 -6.46 24.37
CA ARG A 441 12.98 -5.37 25.18
C ARG A 441 13.24 -4.11 24.37
N SER A 442 13.02 -2.94 24.94
CA SER A 442 13.21 -1.62 24.30
C SER A 442 12.47 -1.50 22.98
N GLN A 443 11.24 -2.02 22.94
CA GLN A 443 10.38 -2.09 21.75
C GLN A 443 11.02 -2.86 20.58
N LYS A 444 11.92 -3.79 20.86
CA LYS A 444 12.64 -4.60 19.86
C LYS A 444 12.65 -6.06 20.25
N TYR A 445 12.82 -6.90 19.24
CA TYR A 445 12.97 -8.34 19.44
C TYR A 445 14.41 -8.75 19.21
N SER A 446 14.91 -9.65 20.04
CA SER A 446 16.23 -10.27 19.93
C SER A 446 16.11 -11.76 20.12
N VAL A 447 16.93 -12.55 19.42
CA VAL A 447 16.93 -14.01 19.56
C VAL A 447 18.09 -14.42 20.45
N TYR A 448 17.78 -15.30 21.40
CA TYR A 448 18.72 -15.92 22.32
C TYR A 448 18.80 -17.41 22.05
N ASN A 449 19.99 -17.98 22.22
CA ASN A 449 20.26 -19.43 22.16
C ASN A 449 20.93 -19.85 23.46
N ALA A 450 20.33 -20.79 24.17
CA ALA A 450 20.81 -21.36 25.44
C ALA A 450 20.78 -22.87 25.38
N LYS A 451 21.66 -23.53 26.14
CA LYS A 451 21.54 -24.96 26.41
C LYS A 451 20.52 -25.20 27.52
N ALA A 452 19.81 -26.31 27.45
CA ALA A 452 18.87 -26.71 28.52
C ALA A 452 19.53 -26.71 29.93
N SER A 453 20.80 -27.02 30.00
CA SER A 453 21.61 -27.02 31.23
C SER A 453 21.92 -25.61 31.78
N ASP A 454 21.80 -24.56 30.98
CA ASP A 454 22.10 -23.20 31.41
C ASP A 454 20.98 -22.60 32.29
N PHE A 455 19.78 -23.19 32.26
CA PHE A 455 18.63 -22.72 33.02
C PHE A 455 18.65 -23.21 34.46
N LYS A 456 18.45 -22.25 35.38
CA LYS A 456 18.22 -22.57 36.82
C LYS A 456 16.72 -22.84 37.02
N ALA A 457 16.33 -24.09 37.02
CA ALA A 457 14.95 -24.51 37.15
C ALA A 457 14.39 -24.28 38.57
N ILE A 458 13.25 -23.59 38.62
CA ILE A 458 12.50 -23.37 39.89
C ILE A 458 11.23 -24.21 39.80
N THR A 459 11.07 -25.16 40.72
CA THR A 459 9.85 -25.96 40.80
C THR A 459 8.66 -25.08 41.16
N VAL A 460 7.59 -25.18 40.38
CA VAL A 460 6.36 -24.41 40.58
C VAL A 460 5.19 -25.37 40.77
N GLU A 461 4.23 -24.93 41.57
CA GLU A 461 3.02 -25.72 41.85
C GLU A 461 2.09 -25.73 40.65
N PRO A 462 1.76 -26.93 40.08
CA PRO A 462 0.77 -26.99 39.00
C PRO A 462 -0.58 -26.39 39.40
N GLY A 463 -1.24 -25.73 38.46
CA GLY A 463 -2.54 -25.11 38.69
C GLY A 463 -2.50 -23.76 39.39
N LYS A 464 -1.37 -23.34 39.98
CA LYS A 464 -1.26 -22.04 40.65
C LYS A 464 -0.97 -20.92 39.67
N THR A 465 -1.88 -19.93 39.62
CA THR A 465 -1.79 -18.73 38.79
C THR A 465 -1.87 -17.46 39.60
N ASP A 466 -1.18 -16.41 39.16
CA ASP A 466 -1.25 -15.06 39.71
C ASP A 466 -1.17 -14.03 38.60
N PHE A 467 -2.27 -13.40 38.29
CA PHE A 467 -2.34 -12.42 37.17
C PHE A 467 -2.13 -10.97 37.61
N THR A 468 -1.63 -10.74 38.83
CA THR A 468 -1.44 -9.34 39.37
C THR A 468 -0.52 -8.52 38.44
N ALA A 469 0.54 -9.13 37.85
CA ALA A 469 1.45 -8.46 36.93
C ALA A 469 0.86 -8.27 35.52
N ALA A 470 -0.24 -8.97 35.18
CA ALA A 470 -0.99 -8.79 33.92
C ALA A 470 -2.01 -7.64 34.02
N MET A 471 -2.27 -7.10 35.18
CA MET A 471 -3.22 -6.01 35.38
C MET A 471 -2.65 -4.69 34.84
N LEU A 472 -3.43 -4.02 33.97
CA LEU A 472 -3.08 -2.68 33.49
C LEU A 472 -3.29 -1.62 34.61
N PRO A 473 -2.40 -0.60 34.68
CA PRO A 473 -2.42 0.43 35.73
C PRO A 473 -3.63 1.38 35.64
N PRO A 474 -4.16 1.82 36.80
CA PRO A 474 -3.95 1.29 38.16
C PRO A 474 -4.70 -0.04 38.35
N THR A 475 -4.11 -0.95 39.10
CA THR A 475 -4.69 -2.29 39.32
C THR A 475 -6.03 -2.23 40.11
N LYS A 476 -6.17 -1.24 40.99
CA LYS A 476 -7.41 -1.01 41.75
C LYS A 476 -8.20 0.14 41.11
N ALA A 477 -9.42 -0.14 40.70
CA ALA A 477 -10.35 0.88 40.23
C ALA A 477 -10.89 1.70 41.44
N VAL A 478 -10.94 3.01 41.27
CA VAL A 478 -11.51 3.94 42.24
C VAL A 478 -12.97 4.25 41.91
N GLY A 479 -13.32 4.25 40.65
CA GLY A 479 -14.65 4.51 40.12
C GLY A 479 -15.46 3.25 39.80
N VAL A 480 -16.57 3.42 39.12
CA VAL A 480 -17.44 2.32 38.68
C VAL A 480 -16.73 1.52 37.56
N ASP A 481 -16.50 0.25 37.80
CA ASP A 481 -15.84 -0.70 36.88
C ASP A 481 -16.91 -1.52 36.10
N LEU A 482 -17.55 -0.89 35.11
CA LEU A 482 -18.60 -1.53 34.29
C LEU A 482 -18.03 -2.52 33.29
N ILE A 483 -16.89 -2.19 32.67
CA ILE A 483 -16.32 -2.98 31.57
C ILE A 483 -15.87 -4.32 32.10
N ASN A 484 -15.00 -4.36 33.10
CA ASN A 484 -14.50 -5.62 33.63
C ASN A 484 -15.60 -6.41 34.37
N SER A 485 -16.56 -5.73 35.01
CA SER A 485 -17.73 -6.40 35.63
C SER A 485 -18.59 -7.08 34.57
N ASN A 486 -18.81 -6.47 33.39
CA ASN A 486 -19.58 -7.08 32.31
C ASN A 486 -18.77 -8.17 31.60
N LEU A 487 -17.49 -7.97 31.30
CA LEU A 487 -16.64 -8.98 30.68
C LEU A 487 -16.51 -10.26 31.52
N ASN A 488 -16.50 -10.12 32.85
CA ASN A 488 -16.45 -11.25 33.81
C ASN A 488 -17.83 -11.81 34.17
N ASN A 489 -18.91 -11.25 33.64
CA ASN A 489 -20.26 -11.76 33.87
C ASN A 489 -20.62 -12.90 32.89
N TYR A 490 -19.97 -14.05 33.06
CA TYR A 490 -20.16 -15.21 32.16
C TYR A 490 -21.60 -15.73 32.17
N LEU A 491 -22.38 -15.49 33.23
CA LEU A 491 -23.79 -15.88 33.29
C LEU A 491 -24.68 -15.08 32.34
N ALA A 492 -24.24 -13.91 31.88
CA ALA A 492 -24.93 -13.12 30.87
C ALA A 492 -24.77 -13.69 29.47
N TYR A 493 -23.76 -14.52 29.21
CA TYR A 493 -23.51 -15.13 27.90
C TYR A 493 -24.49 -16.28 27.67
N ARG A 494 -25.60 -16.01 27.01
CA ARG A 494 -26.55 -17.03 26.60
C ARG A 494 -26.13 -17.63 25.26
N LYS A 495 -26.12 -18.96 25.13
CA LYS A 495 -26.03 -19.60 23.82
C LYS A 495 -27.26 -19.20 23.00
N ILE A 496 -27.07 -18.51 21.90
CA ILE A 496 -28.11 -18.26 20.94
C ILE A 496 -28.35 -19.59 20.21
N PRO A 497 -29.58 -20.16 20.24
CA PRO A 497 -29.87 -21.36 19.49
C PRO A 497 -29.52 -21.14 18.01
N THR A 498 -28.74 -22.05 17.41
CA THR A 498 -28.36 -21.95 15.98
C THR A 498 -29.57 -21.89 15.06
N ASP A 499 -30.67 -22.50 15.45
CA ASP A 499 -31.96 -22.51 14.73
C ASP A 499 -32.63 -21.14 14.68
N SER A 500 -32.22 -20.19 15.54
CA SER A 500 -32.71 -18.80 15.51
C SER A 500 -31.99 -17.93 14.50
N ILE A 501 -30.85 -18.38 13.95
CA ILE A 501 -30.08 -17.67 12.94
C ILE A 501 -30.56 -18.05 11.56
N ARG A 502 -31.24 -17.11 10.87
CA ARG A 502 -31.69 -17.33 9.49
C ARG A 502 -30.66 -16.80 8.50
N SER A 503 -30.21 -17.65 7.60
CA SER A 503 -29.46 -17.22 6.40
C SER A 503 -30.44 -16.59 5.40
N ILE A 504 -30.17 -15.36 5.00
CA ILE A 504 -30.92 -14.67 3.96
C ILE A 504 -29.99 -14.37 2.78
N PRO A 505 -30.50 -14.43 1.54
CA PRO A 505 -29.71 -14.03 0.37
C PRO A 505 -29.24 -12.59 0.49
N TYR A 506 -27.95 -12.36 0.31
CA TYR A 506 -27.37 -11.03 0.30
C TYR A 506 -27.92 -10.23 -0.90
N ARG A 507 -28.43 -9.02 -0.66
CA ARG A 507 -28.84 -8.07 -1.69
C ARG A 507 -27.98 -6.81 -1.55
N PRO A 508 -27.17 -6.45 -2.56
CA PRO A 508 -26.33 -5.26 -2.49
C PRO A 508 -27.19 -3.99 -2.34
N LYS A 509 -26.83 -3.14 -1.39
CA LYS A 509 -27.37 -1.80 -1.21
C LYS A 509 -26.22 -0.83 -1.21
N PHE A 510 -26.17 0.08 -2.18
CA PHE A 510 -25.14 1.08 -2.30
C PHE A 510 -25.32 2.18 -1.27
N LYS A 511 -24.23 2.53 -0.61
CA LYS A 511 -24.10 3.71 0.26
C LYS A 511 -22.89 4.53 -0.19
N LEU A 512 -22.94 5.83 0.06
CA LEU A 512 -21.80 6.71 -0.18
C LEU A 512 -20.73 6.40 0.88
N ASP A 513 -19.56 5.92 0.42
CA ASP A 513 -18.42 5.60 1.29
C ASP A 513 -17.48 6.79 1.43
N ALA A 514 -17.23 7.46 0.31
CA ALA A 514 -16.31 8.58 0.28
C ALA A 514 -16.78 9.64 -0.71
N LEU A 515 -16.63 10.90 -0.32
CA LEU A 515 -16.73 12.05 -1.20
C LEU A 515 -15.35 12.72 -1.21
N ALA A 516 -14.70 12.70 -2.37
CA ALA A 516 -13.44 13.40 -2.55
C ALA A 516 -13.71 14.64 -3.43
N SER A 517 -13.30 15.81 -2.97
CA SER A 517 -13.04 16.89 -3.91
C SER A 517 -11.83 16.43 -4.73
N SER A 518 -12.02 16.14 -6.01
CA SER A 518 -10.87 15.95 -6.87
C SER A 518 -10.14 17.30 -6.90
N GLY A 519 -9.08 17.42 -6.13
CA GLY A 519 -8.06 18.42 -6.43
C GLY A 519 -7.72 18.29 -7.91
N VAL A 520 -7.08 19.28 -8.47
CA VAL A 520 -6.69 19.35 -9.88
C VAL A 520 -6.35 17.96 -10.44
N GLY A 521 -7.30 17.35 -11.16
CA GLY A 521 -7.12 16.07 -11.83
C GLY A 521 -6.53 16.31 -13.22
N VAL A 522 -5.44 15.65 -13.54
CA VAL A 522 -4.88 15.64 -14.90
C VAL A 522 -5.39 14.37 -15.59
N GLY A 523 -6.33 14.51 -16.50
CA GLY A 523 -6.73 13.44 -17.42
C GLY A 523 -5.81 13.44 -18.66
N VAL A 524 -5.20 12.31 -18.97
CA VAL A 524 -4.45 12.14 -20.21
C VAL A 524 -5.27 11.25 -21.15
N ASN A 525 -5.67 11.78 -22.29
CA ASN A 525 -6.35 11.04 -23.35
C ASN A 525 -5.37 10.79 -24.51
N SER A 526 -5.39 9.58 -25.06
CA SER A 526 -4.56 9.19 -26.20
C SER A 526 -4.83 9.98 -27.49
N VAL A 527 -5.98 10.65 -27.58
CA VAL A 527 -6.41 11.42 -28.74
C VAL A 527 -6.14 12.92 -28.60
N TYR A 528 -6.31 13.50 -27.39
CA TYR A 528 -6.29 14.96 -27.19
C TYR A 528 -5.32 15.49 -26.11
N GLY A 529 -4.49 14.65 -25.50
CA GLY A 529 -3.50 15.09 -24.53
C GLY A 529 -4.04 15.25 -23.11
N ALA A 530 -3.41 16.14 -22.31
CA ALA A 530 -3.72 16.31 -20.90
C ALA A 530 -4.76 17.45 -20.69
N GLY A 531 -5.76 17.19 -19.88
CA GLY A 531 -6.76 18.18 -19.43
C GLY A 531 -6.72 18.36 -17.91
N LEU A 532 -6.88 19.61 -17.44
CA LEU A 532 -6.97 19.97 -16.03
C LEU A 532 -8.42 20.19 -15.64
N SER A 533 -8.93 19.49 -14.63
CA SER A 533 -10.29 19.70 -14.13
C SER A 533 -10.35 19.68 -12.61
N SER A 534 -11.20 20.56 -12.04
CA SER A 534 -11.58 20.47 -10.63
C SER A 534 -13.01 19.93 -10.53
N GLY A 535 -13.25 18.98 -9.64
CA GLY A 535 -14.54 18.35 -9.56
C GLY A 535 -14.77 17.61 -8.24
N ILE A 536 -15.90 16.95 -8.15
CA ILE A 536 -16.32 16.11 -7.02
C ILE A 536 -16.41 14.68 -7.52
N MET A 537 -15.86 13.74 -6.77
CA MET A 537 -15.97 12.31 -7.02
C MET A 537 -16.54 11.60 -5.79
N GLY A 538 -17.64 10.89 -6.00
CA GLY A 538 -18.27 10.01 -5.00
C GLY A 538 -17.95 8.56 -5.28
N VAL A 539 -17.63 7.81 -4.23
CA VAL A 539 -17.49 6.35 -4.26
C VAL A 539 -18.65 5.77 -3.47
N PHE A 540 -19.44 4.92 -4.11
CA PHE A 540 -20.54 4.21 -3.49
C PHE A 540 -20.23 2.72 -3.53
N SER A 541 -20.35 2.03 -2.40
CA SER A 541 -20.19 0.58 -2.38
C SER A 541 -21.31 -0.12 -1.63
N ASP A 542 -21.39 -1.42 -1.82
CA ASP A 542 -22.20 -2.27 -0.96
C ASP A 542 -21.40 -2.63 0.30
N ILE A 543 -22.08 -3.11 1.33
CA ILE A 543 -21.46 -3.40 2.65
C ILE A 543 -20.33 -4.43 2.58
N LEU A 544 -20.29 -5.26 1.54
CA LEU A 544 -19.23 -6.25 1.32
C LEU A 544 -18.11 -5.74 0.39
N GLY A 545 -18.22 -4.52 -0.15
CA GLY A 545 -17.28 -3.95 -1.10
C GLY A 545 -17.18 -4.70 -2.44
N ARG A 546 -18.14 -5.59 -2.73
CA ARG A 546 -18.14 -6.42 -3.95
C ARG A 546 -18.63 -5.65 -5.17
N ASN A 547 -19.46 -4.65 -4.94
CA ASN A 547 -20.00 -3.79 -5.98
C ASN A 547 -19.67 -2.34 -5.64
N GLN A 548 -19.07 -1.63 -6.58
CA GLN A 548 -18.67 -0.24 -6.40
C GLN A 548 -19.15 0.61 -7.56
N ILE A 549 -19.57 1.83 -7.27
CA ILE A 549 -19.92 2.85 -8.27
C ILE A 549 -19.04 4.07 -8.00
N TYR A 550 -18.29 4.47 -9.00
CA TYR A 550 -17.53 5.71 -9.02
C TYR A 550 -18.33 6.71 -9.85
N ALA A 551 -18.70 7.84 -9.27
CA ALA A 551 -19.43 8.90 -9.96
C ALA A 551 -18.69 10.21 -9.79
N GLY A 552 -18.33 10.85 -10.88
CA GLY A 552 -17.59 12.10 -10.88
C GLY A 552 -18.30 13.18 -11.69
N ALA A 553 -18.18 14.42 -11.26
CA ALA A 553 -18.61 15.60 -12.00
C ALA A 553 -17.56 16.72 -11.83
N ALA A 554 -17.23 17.40 -12.91
CA ALA A 554 -16.28 18.49 -12.93
C ALA A 554 -16.74 19.62 -13.86
N VAL A 555 -16.34 20.85 -13.55
CA VAL A 555 -16.58 22.01 -14.42
C VAL A 555 -15.26 22.78 -14.57
N ASN A 556 -14.88 23.10 -15.79
CA ASN A 556 -13.64 23.82 -16.10
C ASN A 556 -13.96 25.18 -16.74
N GLY A 557 -14.36 26.13 -15.91
CA GLY A 557 -14.67 27.52 -16.33
C GLY A 557 -16.13 27.76 -16.70
N ALA A 558 -16.52 27.49 -17.94
CA ALA A 558 -17.91 27.71 -18.39
C ALA A 558 -18.79 26.46 -18.17
N ILE A 559 -20.10 26.68 -18.11
CA ILE A 559 -21.06 25.56 -17.96
C ILE A 559 -20.99 24.55 -19.11
N TYR A 560 -20.54 24.98 -20.28
CA TYR A 560 -20.28 24.08 -21.43
C TYR A 560 -19.06 23.14 -21.20
N ASP A 561 -18.26 23.42 -20.20
CA ASP A 561 -17.08 22.63 -19.82
C ASP A 561 -17.40 21.67 -18.66
N PHE A 562 -18.68 21.32 -18.51
CA PHE A 562 -19.15 20.29 -17.58
C PHE A 562 -18.70 18.91 -18.07
N GLY A 563 -17.99 18.20 -17.22
CA GLY A 563 -17.64 16.80 -17.42
C GLY A 563 -18.33 15.92 -16.38
N ALA A 564 -18.73 14.73 -16.77
CA ALA A 564 -19.29 13.73 -15.86
C ALA A 564 -18.82 12.32 -16.24
N SER A 565 -18.67 11.45 -15.25
CA SER A 565 -18.38 10.03 -15.46
C SER A 565 -19.05 9.18 -14.41
N VAL A 566 -19.51 8.00 -14.80
CA VAL A 566 -19.99 6.94 -13.92
C VAL A 566 -19.34 5.63 -14.33
N LEU A 567 -18.78 4.91 -13.37
CA LEU A 567 -18.19 3.59 -13.58
C LEU A 567 -18.71 2.65 -12.48
N TYR A 568 -19.36 1.57 -12.87
CA TYR A 568 -19.75 0.47 -12.00
C TYR A 568 -18.70 -0.64 -12.12
N LEU A 569 -18.27 -1.20 -10.99
CA LEU A 569 -17.37 -2.36 -10.89
C LEU A 569 -18.01 -3.45 -10.03
N ASN A 570 -17.98 -4.68 -10.53
CA ASN A 570 -18.27 -5.91 -9.77
C ASN A 570 -16.98 -6.67 -9.54
N GLN A 571 -16.65 -6.91 -8.25
CA GLN A 571 -15.45 -7.59 -7.78
C GLN A 571 -15.77 -8.83 -6.94
N GLN A 572 -16.96 -9.40 -7.10
CA GLN A 572 -17.40 -10.55 -6.30
C GLN A 572 -16.55 -11.80 -6.55
N GLY A 573 -16.12 -12.00 -7.79
CA GLY A 573 -15.30 -13.14 -8.18
C GLY A 573 -13.85 -12.77 -8.44
N ARG A 574 -13.10 -13.67 -9.04
CA ARG A 574 -11.74 -13.40 -9.49
C ARG A 574 -11.70 -12.43 -10.68
N TRP A 575 -12.73 -12.43 -11.52
CA TRP A 575 -12.92 -11.40 -12.53
C TRP A 575 -13.45 -10.12 -11.91
N THR A 576 -12.80 -9.00 -12.18
CA THR A 576 -13.38 -7.68 -11.99
C THR A 576 -14.05 -7.30 -13.30
N LEU A 577 -15.35 -7.05 -13.28
CA LEU A 577 -16.13 -6.65 -14.45
C LEU A 577 -16.70 -5.26 -14.21
N GLY A 578 -16.70 -4.41 -15.24
CA GLY A 578 -17.23 -3.07 -15.10
C GLY A 578 -17.86 -2.54 -16.37
N ALA A 579 -18.75 -1.57 -16.18
CA ALA A 579 -19.35 -0.77 -17.25
C ALA A 579 -19.44 0.68 -16.83
N GLY A 580 -19.19 1.60 -17.75
CA GLY A 580 -19.20 3.02 -17.46
C GLY A 580 -19.69 3.87 -18.63
N ALA A 581 -20.03 5.11 -18.30
CA ALA A 581 -20.35 6.15 -19.26
C ALA A 581 -19.65 7.43 -18.85
N SER A 582 -19.22 8.23 -19.82
CA SER A 582 -18.58 9.52 -19.56
C SER A 582 -18.91 10.56 -20.63
N HIS A 583 -18.94 11.81 -20.19
CA HIS A 583 -18.98 13.01 -21.01
C HIS A 583 -17.81 13.89 -20.60
N ILE A 584 -16.80 14.04 -21.47
CA ILE A 584 -15.56 14.76 -21.15
C ILE A 584 -15.32 15.88 -22.15
N PRO A 585 -15.31 17.16 -21.72
CA PRO A 585 -14.94 18.28 -22.56
C PRO A 585 -13.43 18.49 -22.55
N TYR A 586 -12.85 18.63 -23.75
CA TYR A 586 -11.46 19.07 -23.99
C TYR A 586 -11.48 20.46 -24.60
N GLN A 587 -10.56 21.32 -24.21
CA GLN A 587 -10.40 22.65 -24.77
C GLN A 587 -9.06 22.81 -25.48
N SER A 588 -9.09 23.42 -26.63
CA SER A 588 -7.91 23.93 -27.33
C SER A 588 -8.20 25.34 -27.81
N GLY A 589 -7.18 26.18 -27.93
CA GLY A 589 -7.30 27.56 -28.41
C GLY A 589 -6.51 27.77 -29.68
N MET A 590 -7.07 28.53 -30.59
CA MET A 590 -6.39 29.05 -31.77
C MET A 590 -6.41 30.58 -31.72
N TYR A 591 -5.24 31.20 -31.77
CA TYR A 591 -5.11 32.65 -31.81
C TYR A 591 -4.74 33.13 -33.22
N SER A 592 -5.38 34.20 -33.64
CA SER A 592 -5.03 34.90 -34.88
C SER A 592 -5.22 36.40 -34.70
N ALA A 593 -4.46 37.17 -35.45
CA ALA A 593 -4.59 38.63 -35.44
C ALA A 593 -4.44 39.18 -36.85
N ALA A 594 -5.31 40.14 -37.16
CA ALA A 594 -5.33 40.74 -38.50
C ALA A 594 -5.81 42.20 -38.47
N PHE A 595 -5.38 42.99 -39.45
CA PHE A 595 -5.97 44.27 -39.73
C PHE A 595 -7.22 44.04 -40.60
N THR A 596 -8.36 44.62 -40.19
CA THR A 596 -9.66 44.47 -40.91
C THR A 596 -10.47 45.78 -40.79
N THR A 597 -11.61 45.77 -41.43
CA THR A 597 -12.56 46.92 -41.37
C THR A 597 -13.85 46.45 -40.70
N ARG A 598 -14.30 47.23 -39.74
CA ARG A 598 -15.51 46.90 -38.94
C ARG A 598 -16.48 48.09 -38.88
N SER A 599 -17.77 47.83 -39.00
CA SER A 599 -18.78 48.83 -38.77
C SER A 599 -18.97 49.05 -37.26
N ILE A 600 -18.55 50.23 -36.77
CA ILE A 600 -18.72 50.67 -35.39
C ILE A 600 -19.65 51.89 -35.43
N ASN A 601 -20.79 51.81 -34.77
CA ASN A 601 -21.84 52.87 -34.78
C ASN A 601 -22.26 53.32 -36.19
N GLY A 602 -22.32 52.37 -37.13
CA GLY A 602 -22.72 52.66 -38.51
C GLY A 602 -21.59 53.14 -39.43
N THR A 603 -20.36 53.35 -38.92
CA THR A 603 -19.21 53.80 -39.69
C THR A 603 -18.19 52.66 -39.87
N ASN A 604 -17.75 52.42 -41.09
CA ASN A 604 -16.71 51.44 -41.40
C ASN A 604 -15.34 51.97 -40.91
N THR A 605 -14.86 51.41 -39.82
CA THR A 605 -13.65 51.82 -39.12
C THR A 605 -12.58 50.75 -39.34
N PRO A 606 -11.34 51.13 -39.74
CA PRO A 606 -10.19 50.22 -39.73
C PRO A 606 -9.83 49.85 -38.32
N VAL A 607 -9.69 48.53 -38.07
CA VAL A 607 -9.38 48.01 -36.72
C VAL A 607 -8.34 46.89 -36.84
N TYR A 608 -7.59 46.71 -35.75
CA TYR A 608 -6.79 45.51 -35.51
C TYR A 608 -7.64 44.54 -34.70
N GLU A 609 -7.87 43.36 -35.27
CA GLU A 609 -8.63 42.28 -34.59
C GLU A 609 -7.68 41.28 -34.03
N GLU A 610 -7.78 41.01 -32.71
CA GLU A 610 -7.23 39.84 -32.05
C GLU A 610 -8.34 38.84 -31.80
N ARG A 611 -8.20 37.68 -32.42
CA ARG A 611 -9.20 36.62 -32.38
C ARG A 611 -8.66 35.41 -31.62
N THR A 612 -9.44 34.94 -30.67
CA THR A 612 -9.21 33.68 -29.99
C THR A 612 -10.41 32.76 -30.21
N ASP A 613 -10.21 31.69 -30.95
CA ASP A 613 -11.20 30.63 -31.12
C ASP A 613 -10.96 29.53 -30.09
N ILE A 614 -11.91 29.34 -29.17
CA ILE A 614 -11.89 28.25 -28.21
C ILE A 614 -12.65 27.09 -28.82
N ILE A 615 -11.91 26.06 -29.20
CA ILE A 615 -12.42 24.81 -29.76
C ILE A 615 -12.66 23.84 -28.60
N ARG A 616 -13.92 23.51 -28.33
CA ARG A 616 -14.33 22.48 -27.38
C ARG A 616 -14.59 21.19 -28.13
N THR A 617 -13.91 20.14 -27.73
CA THR A 617 -14.18 18.78 -28.19
C THR A 617 -14.87 18.01 -27.06
N PHE A 618 -16.05 17.49 -27.31
CA PHE A 618 -16.79 16.67 -26.36
C PHE A 618 -16.61 15.20 -26.73
N GLU A 619 -16.21 14.39 -25.77
CA GLU A 619 -16.17 12.95 -25.87
C GLU A 619 -17.30 12.33 -25.05
N ASP A 620 -18.27 11.73 -25.74
CA ASP A 620 -19.32 10.91 -25.14
C ASP A 620 -18.93 9.45 -25.30
N ALA A 621 -18.63 8.76 -24.20
CA ALA A 621 -18.13 7.39 -24.26
C ALA A 621 -18.94 6.43 -23.39
N LEU A 622 -19.16 5.24 -23.93
CA LEU A 622 -19.53 4.04 -23.18
C LEU A 622 -18.35 3.09 -23.13
N GLN A 623 -18.10 2.52 -21.96
CA GLN A 623 -16.96 1.62 -21.77
C GLN A 623 -17.36 0.35 -21.02
N GLY A 624 -16.81 -0.78 -21.44
CA GLY A 624 -16.82 -2.04 -20.71
C GLY A 624 -15.38 -2.41 -20.35
N VAL A 625 -15.17 -2.87 -19.14
CA VAL A 625 -13.83 -3.29 -18.65
C VAL A 625 -13.92 -4.66 -17.98
N ALA A 626 -12.90 -5.49 -18.21
CA ALA A 626 -12.74 -6.77 -17.54
C ALA A 626 -11.28 -6.92 -17.13
N SER A 627 -11.03 -7.39 -15.90
CA SER A 627 -9.67 -7.65 -15.41
C SER A 627 -9.61 -8.99 -14.69
N TYR A 628 -8.54 -9.75 -14.97
CA TYR A 628 -8.28 -11.04 -14.34
C TYR A 628 -6.89 -11.04 -13.70
N PRO A 629 -6.79 -11.11 -12.36
CA PRO A 629 -5.50 -11.18 -11.68
C PRO A 629 -4.95 -12.62 -11.72
N PHE A 630 -3.77 -12.81 -12.30
CA PHE A 630 -3.02 -14.06 -12.21
C PHE A 630 -2.32 -14.18 -10.84
N SER A 631 -1.83 -13.04 -10.35
CA SER A 631 -1.22 -12.88 -9.02
C SER A 631 -1.51 -11.47 -8.50
N ARG A 632 -1.01 -11.15 -7.33
CA ARG A 632 -1.08 -9.80 -6.76
C ARG A 632 -0.38 -8.73 -7.62
N THR A 633 0.62 -9.15 -8.39
CA THR A 633 1.48 -8.26 -9.19
C THR A 633 1.27 -8.40 -10.70
N LEU A 634 0.43 -9.33 -11.17
CA LEU A 634 0.22 -9.60 -12.60
C LEU A 634 -1.26 -9.81 -12.91
N ARG A 635 -1.77 -9.07 -13.91
CA ARG A 635 -3.16 -9.18 -14.37
C ARG A 635 -3.26 -9.00 -15.89
N ALA A 636 -4.29 -9.60 -16.47
CA ALA A 636 -4.78 -9.27 -17.79
C ALA A 636 -5.93 -8.27 -17.69
N GLU A 637 -5.97 -7.32 -18.59
CA GLU A 637 -7.04 -6.33 -18.71
C GLU A 637 -7.62 -6.39 -20.13
N PHE A 638 -8.94 -6.23 -20.22
CA PHE A 638 -9.68 -6.16 -21.47
C PHE A 638 -10.60 -4.96 -21.43
N GLY A 639 -10.65 -4.21 -22.53
CA GLY A 639 -11.48 -3.03 -22.68
C GLY A 639 -12.30 -3.08 -23.95
N ALA A 640 -13.47 -2.50 -23.89
CA ALA A 640 -14.29 -2.16 -25.06
C ALA A 640 -14.84 -0.76 -24.88
N THR A 641 -14.72 0.10 -25.90
CA THR A 641 -15.17 1.48 -25.84
C THR A 641 -16.00 1.82 -27.09
N ALA A 642 -17.01 2.67 -26.89
CA ALA A 642 -17.76 3.28 -27.97
C ALA A 642 -17.78 4.78 -27.68
N SER A 643 -17.02 5.56 -28.45
CA SER A 643 -16.84 6.99 -28.25
C SER A 643 -17.39 7.79 -29.43
N ARG A 644 -18.13 8.86 -29.13
CA ARG A 644 -18.56 9.88 -30.08
C ARG A 644 -17.87 11.19 -29.74
N TYR A 645 -17.23 11.79 -30.73
CA TYR A 645 -16.61 13.11 -30.63
C TYR A 645 -17.45 14.15 -31.34
N SER A 646 -17.70 15.28 -30.70
CA SER A 646 -18.41 16.41 -31.27
C SER A 646 -17.70 17.70 -30.90
N TYR A 647 -17.99 18.78 -31.63
CA TYR A 647 -17.25 20.02 -31.50
C TYR A 647 -18.17 21.21 -31.30
N ARG A 648 -17.63 22.21 -30.58
CA ARG A 648 -18.20 23.54 -30.48
C ARG A 648 -17.05 24.55 -30.52
N VAL A 649 -17.21 25.61 -31.32
CA VAL A 649 -16.21 26.69 -31.35
C VAL A 649 -16.89 27.97 -30.90
N ASP A 650 -16.31 28.61 -29.88
CA ASP A 650 -16.70 29.92 -29.39
C ASP A 650 -15.58 30.91 -29.73
N ARG A 651 -15.90 31.94 -30.48
CA ARG A 651 -14.96 32.97 -30.93
C ARG A 651 -15.04 34.16 -30.00
N TYR A 652 -13.87 34.65 -29.62
CA TYR A 652 -13.66 35.87 -28.86
C TYR A 652 -12.84 36.81 -29.75
N SER A 653 -13.43 37.94 -30.17
CA SER A 653 -12.74 38.93 -30.99
C SER A 653 -12.65 40.25 -30.23
N ASN A 654 -11.41 40.69 -29.98
CA ASN A 654 -11.10 42.03 -29.47
C ASN A 654 -10.73 42.89 -30.63
N TYR A 655 -11.35 44.04 -30.78
CA TYR A 655 -11.08 45.01 -31.85
C TYR A 655 -10.47 46.22 -31.23
N TYR A 656 -9.29 46.63 -31.78
CA TYR A 656 -8.53 47.78 -31.36
C TYR A 656 -8.47 48.78 -32.50
N ASN A 657 -8.56 50.08 -32.19
CA ASN A 657 -8.18 51.08 -33.16
C ASN A 657 -6.69 51.05 -33.40
N TYR A 658 -6.25 51.50 -34.60
CA TYR A 658 -4.86 51.66 -34.89
C TYR A 658 -4.63 52.92 -35.75
N GLN A 659 -3.45 53.48 -35.65
CA GLN A 659 -2.97 54.55 -36.46
C GLN A 659 -1.66 54.18 -37.14
N THR A 660 -1.58 54.42 -38.44
CA THR A 660 -0.35 54.27 -39.18
C THR A 660 0.48 55.49 -39.04
N VAL A 661 1.66 55.35 -38.42
CA VAL A 661 2.62 56.44 -38.11
C VAL A 661 3.93 56.18 -38.86
N ASP A 662 4.54 57.21 -39.41
CA ASP A 662 5.89 57.13 -39.97
C ASP A 662 6.92 57.01 -38.84
N ASP A 663 7.85 56.06 -38.89
CA ASP A 663 8.89 55.83 -37.84
C ASP A 663 10.08 56.83 -37.94
N GLY A 664 9.97 57.88 -38.81
CA GLY A 664 11.05 58.80 -39.05
C GLY A 664 12.20 58.26 -39.91
N LYS A 665 12.07 57.02 -40.35
CA LYS A 665 13.03 56.33 -41.26
C LYS A 665 12.39 55.94 -42.58
N GLY A 666 11.18 56.43 -42.85
CA GLY A 666 10.41 56.14 -44.05
C GLY A 666 9.60 54.83 -44.02
N ASN A 667 9.55 54.12 -42.85
CA ASN A 667 8.70 52.92 -42.69
C ASN A 667 7.38 53.34 -42.01
N GLN A 668 6.28 52.83 -42.49
CA GLN A 668 4.97 52.96 -41.83
C GLN A 668 4.76 51.86 -40.79
N ILE A 669 4.60 52.27 -39.54
CA ILE A 669 4.32 51.37 -38.40
C ILE A 669 2.88 51.57 -37.96
N ASN A 670 2.14 50.46 -37.78
CA ASN A 670 0.79 50.51 -37.22
C ASN A 670 0.87 50.50 -35.71
N ASN A 671 0.56 51.63 -35.09
CA ASN A 671 0.49 51.75 -33.62
C ASN A 671 -0.93 51.37 -33.17
N ILE A 672 -1.04 50.22 -32.45
CA ILE A 672 -2.31 49.68 -31.92
C ILE A 672 -2.68 50.48 -30.68
N GLY A 673 -3.87 51.06 -30.66
CA GLY A 673 -4.40 51.86 -29.59
C GLY A 673 -5.31 51.11 -28.61
N TYR A 674 -6.41 51.78 -28.19
CA TYR A 674 -7.33 51.17 -27.21
C TYR A 674 -8.37 50.25 -27.87
N GLN A 675 -8.93 49.36 -27.08
CA GLN A 675 -10.01 48.46 -27.51
C GLN A 675 -11.29 49.25 -27.81
N VAL A 676 -11.84 49.09 -28.98
CA VAL A 676 -13.06 49.80 -29.47
C VAL A 676 -14.30 48.93 -29.48
N ASP A 677 -14.12 47.61 -29.57
CA ASP A 677 -15.26 46.69 -29.53
C ASP A 677 -14.77 45.28 -29.08
N PHE A 678 -15.72 44.50 -28.56
CA PHE A 678 -15.54 43.11 -28.18
C PHE A 678 -16.71 42.27 -28.62
N GLN A 679 -16.50 41.13 -29.24
CA GLN A 679 -17.54 40.18 -29.56
C GLN A 679 -17.20 38.78 -29.06
N LYS A 680 -18.29 38.13 -28.62
CA LYS A 680 -18.25 36.68 -28.30
C LYS A 680 -19.44 36.03 -28.97
N HIS A 681 -19.22 35.08 -29.84
CA HIS A 681 -20.27 34.30 -30.49
C HIS A 681 -19.81 32.88 -30.81
N LYS A 682 -20.79 31.98 -30.95
CA LYS A 682 -20.55 30.63 -31.46
C LYS A 682 -20.43 30.72 -32.97
N ILE A 683 -19.40 30.13 -33.56
CA ILE A 683 -19.25 30.02 -35.00
C ILE A 683 -19.72 28.64 -35.51
N SER A 684 -20.25 28.65 -36.75
CA SER A 684 -20.67 27.40 -37.39
C SER A 684 -19.45 26.58 -37.88
N ARG A 685 -19.69 25.30 -38.11
CA ARG A 685 -18.65 24.43 -38.68
C ARG A 685 -18.19 24.89 -40.09
N GLU A 686 -19.18 25.36 -40.92
CA GLU A 686 -18.96 25.82 -42.27
C GLU A 686 -18.12 27.10 -42.28
N GLU A 687 -18.41 28.04 -41.40
CA GLU A 687 -17.63 29.26 -41.20
C GLU A 687 -16.21 28.97 -40.75
N PHE A 688 -16.04 28.11 -39.72
CA PHE A 688 -14.71 27.71 -39.26
C PHE A 688 -13.90 26.99 -40.36
N LEU A 689 -14.54 26.09 -41.11
CA LEU A 689 -13.92 25.39 -42.21
C LEU A 689 -13.46 26.38 -43.33
N SER A 690 -14.31 27.33 -43.67
CA SER A 690 -14.00 28.30 -44.76
C SER A 690 -12.84 29.22 -44.41
N GLU A 691 -12.68 29.56 -43.10
CA GLU A 691 -11.63 30.45 -42.64
C GLU A 691 -10.32 29.74 -42.35
N THR A 692 -10.37 28.53 -41.83
CA THR A 692 -9.18 27.81 -41.30
C THR A 692 -8.75 26.63 -42.13
N GLY A 693 -9.64 26.15 -43.02
CA GLY A 693 -9.44 24.89 -43.74
C GLY A 693 -9.58 23.62 -42.88
N ILE A 694 -9.98 23.79 -41.57
CA ILE A 694 -10.10 22.66 -40.61
C ILE A 694 -11.56 22.24 -40.52
N ASP A 695 -11.87 21.01 -40.92
CA ASP A 695 -13.21 20.43 -40.80
C ASP A 695 -13.41 19.79 -39.44
N LEU A 696 -14.21 20.40 -38.59
CA LEU A 696 -14.60 19.91 -37.26
C LEU A 696 -15.88 19.04 -37.35
N ARG A 697 -15.82 17.98 -38.14
CA ARG A 697 -16.92 17.03 -38.28
C ARG A 697 -16.95 16.08 -37.07
N ALA A 698 -18.14 15.86 -36.53
CA ALA A 698 -18.35 14.85 -35.50
C ALA A 698 -17.99 13.45 -36.05
N PHE A 699 -17.36 12.62 -35.22
CA PHE A 699 -16.95 11.28 -35.60
C PHE A 699 -17.14 10.27 -34.46
N GLN A 700 -17.11 8.99 -34.81
CA GLN A 700 -17.29 7.89 -33.86
C GLN A 700 -16.12 6.91 -33.98
N VAL A 701 -15.67 6.40 -32.83
CA VAL A 701 -14.61 5.38 -32.73
C VAL A 701 -15.07 4.29 -31.77
N TYR A 702 -14.93 3.07 -32.19
CA TYR A 702 -15.18 1.87 -31.42
C TYR A 702 -13.85 1.15 -31.21
N GLY A 703 -13.44 1.03 -29.93
CA GLY A 703 -12.16 0.44 -29.56
C GLY A 703 -12.32 -0.87 -28.81
N THR A 704 -11.40 -1.80 -29.04
CA THR A 704 -11.22 -2.98 -28.20
C THR A 704 -9.76 -3.07 -27.81
N SER A 705 -9.49 -3.36 -26.55
CA SER A 705 -8.12 -3.47 -26.03
C SER A 705 -7.90 -4.74 -25.22
N ALA A 706 -6.66 -5.23 -25.22
CA ALA A 706 -6.18 -6.26 -24.36
C ALA A 706 -4.79 -5.86 -23.85
N ALA A 707 -4.57 -5.98 -22.54
CA ALA A 707 -3.32 -5.61 -21.90
C ALA A 707 -2.85 -6.66 -20.90
N LEU A 708 -1.54 -6.86 -20.83
CA LEU A 708 -0.87 -7.54 -19.75
C LEU A 708 -0.14 -6.51 -18.89
N VAL A 709 -0.50 -6.46 -17.60
CA VAL A 709 0.01 -5.45 -16.66
C VAL A 709 0.69 -6.14 -15.49
N GLY A 710 1.94 -5.76 -15.25
CA GLY A 710 2.71 -6.21 -14.11
C GLY A 710 3.24 -5.06 -13.27
N ASP A 711 3.20 -5.19 -11.94
CA ASP A 711 3.74 -4.21 -11.01
C ASP A 711 4.14 -4.89 -9.70
N ASP A 712 5.44 -5.05 -9.48
CA ASP A 712 6.03 -5.49 -8.22
C ASP A 712 6.92 -4.41 -7.57
N SER A 713 6.75 -3.16 -8.02
CA SER A 713 7.54 -2.05 -7.50
C SER A 713 7.17 -1.71 -6.06
N TYR A 714 8.18 -1.30 -5.29
CA TYR A 714 7.99 -0.75 -3.96
C TYR A 714 8.51 0.69 -3.90
N PHE A 715 7.74 1.52 -3.21
CA PHE A 715 7.94 2.97 -3.18
C PHE A 715 8.80 3.43 -2.01
N GLY A 716 9.55 4.50 -2.26
CA GLY A 716 10.27 5.27 -1.27
C GLY A 716 9.49 6.50 -0.81
N ILE A 717 10.15 7.65 -0.88
CA ILE A 717 9.60 8.94 -0.42
C ILE A 717 8.71 9.58 -1.49
N ALA A 718 9.21 9.69 -2.72
CA ALA A 718 8.52 10.35 -3.83
C ALA A 718 8.54 9.52 -5.13
N ALA A 719 9.23 8.38 -5.14
CA ALA A 719 9.39 7.55 -6.32
C ALA A 719 9.62 6.07 -5.98
N PRO A 720 9.41 5.13 -6.93
CA PRO A 720 9.78 3.73 -6.77
C PRO A 720 11.29 3.56 -6.53
N LEU A 721 11.64 2.67 -5.61
CA LEU A 721 13.02 2.34 -5.25
C LEU A 721 13.49 1.00 -5.82
N GLY A 722 12.60 0.06 -6.01
CA GLY A 722 12.97 -1.26 -6.53
C GLY A 722 11.79 -1.96 -7.19
N GLY A 723 12.07 -3.10 -7.85
CA GLY A 723 11.08 -3.87 -8.58
C GLY A 723 11.00 -3.52 -10.06
N HIS A 724 9.86 -3.84 -10.67
CA HIS A 724 9.59 -3.52 -12.06
C HIS A 724 8.10 -3.24 -12.28
N ARG A 725 7.81 -2.48 -13.33
CA ARG A 725 6.44 -2.25 -13.80
C ARG A 725 6.43 -2.42 -15.30
N PHE A 726 5.37 -3.02 -15.81
CA PHE A 726 5.18 -3.07 -17.26
C PHE A 726 3.71 -3.05 -17.65
N ARG A 727 3.44 -2.49 -18.82
CA ARG A 727 2.17 -2.56 -19.54
C ARG A 727 2.46 -2.89 -21.00
N LEU A 728 1.95 -4.01 -21.44
CA LEU A 728 1.93 -4.41 -22.84
C LEU A 728 0.48 -4.43 -23.29
N GLU A 729 0.11 -3.52 -24.18
CA GLU A 729 -1.29 -3.34 -24.60
C GLU A 729 -1.38 -3.35 -26.11
N ALA A 730 -2.41 -3.96 -26.62
CA ALA A 730 -2.84 -3.93 -28.00
C ALA A 730 -4.27 -3.40 -28.07
N GLU A 731 -4.48 -2.32 -28.80
CA GLU A 731 -5.78 -1.71 -29.00
C GLU A 731 -6.10 -1.67 -30.51
N TYR A 732 -7.33 -2.02 -30.85
CA TYR A 732 -7.82 -1.93 -32.23
C TYR A 732 -9.06 -1.05 -32.28
N ASN A 733 -9.00 -0.03 -33.15
CA ASN A 733 -10.04 0.97 -33.30
C ASN A 733 -10.66 0.90 -34.68
N VAL A 734 -11.99 1.01 -34.75
CA VAL A 734 -12.79 1.04 -36.00
C VAL A 734 -13.85 2.15 -35.92
N GLY A 735 -14.50 2.42 -37.02
CA GLY A 735 -15.52 3.47 -37.12
C GLY A 735 -15.12 4.52 -38.12
N SER A 736 -15.17 5.79 -37.72
CA SER A 736 -14.72 6.88 -38.61
C SER A 736 -13.21 6.81 -38.89
N TYR A 737 -12.45 6.24 -37.97
CA TYR A 737 -11.01 5.97 -38.10
C TYR A 737 -10.72 4.50 -37.78
N GLN A 738 -9.83 3.91 -38.59
CA GLN A 738 -9.40 2.52 -38.42
C GLN A 738 -7.90 2.47 -38.22
N PHE A 739 -7.46 2.00 -37.05
CA PHE A 739 -6.04 1.88 -36.70
C PHE A 739 -5.80 0.89 -35.56
N PHE A 740 -4.61 0.32 -35.56
CA PHE A 740 -4.10 -0.51 -34.44
C PHE A 740 -3.09 0.31 -33.61
N SER A 741 -3.19 0.24 -32.30
CA SER A 741 -2.31 0.97 -31.38
C SER A 741 -1.68 0.04 -30.35
N PRO A 742 -0.43 -0.40 -30.55
CA PRO A 742 0.34 -1.03 -29.48
C PRO A 742 0.88 0.00 -28.51
N THR A 743 0.84 -0.35 -27.21
CA THR A 743 1.53 0.37 -26.13
C THR A 743 2.50 -0.56 -25.42
N ILE A 744 3.74 -0.10 -25.26
CA ILE A 744 4.79 -0.78 -24.50
C ILE A 744 5.30 0.22 -23.46
N ASP A 745 5.18 -0.08 -22.19
CA ASP A 745 5.77 0.70 -21.09
C ASP A 745 6.47 -0.28 -20.14
N LEU A 746 7.79 -0.28 -20.17
CA LEU A 746 8.65 -1.15 -19.36
C LEU A 746 9.47 -0.28 -18.43
N ARG A 747 9.43 -0.59 -17.13
CA ARG A 747 10.13 0.16 -16.10
C ARG A 747 10.86 -0.78 -15.17
N LYS A 748 12.13 -0.47 -14.86
CA LYS A 748 12.96 -1.23 -13.93
C LYS A 748 13.59 -0.30 -12.92
N TYR A 749 13.55 -0.72 -11.66
CA TYR A 749 14.13 0.00 -10.53
C TYR A 749 15.08 -0.91 -9.78
N VAL A 750 16.29 -0.44 -9.52
CA VAL A 750 17.34 -1.19 -8.80
C VAL A 750 17.87 -0.33 -7.67
N ARG A 751 17.56 -0.71 -6.44
CA ARG A 751 18.07 -0.02 -5.26
C ARG A 751 19.47 -0.53 -4.90
N MET A 752 20.42 0.38 -4.85
CA MET A 752 21.77 0.20 -4.31
C MET A 752 21.99 1.29 -3.27
N ALA A 753 21.51 1.04 -2.04
CA ALA A 753 21.44 2.06 -1.00
C ALA A 753 22.73 2.88 -0.86
N PRO A 754 22.66 4.22 -0.80
CA PRO A 754 21.46 5.04 -0.73
C PRO A 754 20.80 5.34 -2.09
N LEU A 755 21.41 4.99 -3.22
CA LEU A 755 20.96 5.32 -4.57
C LEU A 755 19.94 4.32 -5.11
N THR A 756 19.12 4.78 -6.06
CA THR A 756 18.26 3.95 -6.89
C THR A 756 18.51 4.29 -8.36
N PHE A 757 18.72 3.27 -9.17
CA PHE A 757 18.81 3.38 -10.63
C PHE A 757 17.46 3.01 -11.23
N ALA A 758 16.90 3.90 -12.04
CA ALA A 758 15.62 3.71 -12.69
C ALA A 758 15.79 3.82 -14.19
N ALA A 759 15.16 2.90 -14.92
CA ALA A 759 15.12 2.90 -16.39
C ALA A 759 13.67 2.69 -16.86
N ARG A 760 13.28 3.39 -17.92
CA ARG A 760 11.99 3.25 -18.61
C ARG A 760 12.21 3.18 -20.10
N LEU A 761 11.46 2.27 -20.74
CA LEU A 761 11.26 2.24 -22.17
C LEU A 761 9.75 2.37 -22.42
N TYR A 762 9.37 3.38 -23.18
CA TYR A 762 7.98 3.63 -23.56
C TYR A 762 7.85 3.71 -25.08
N GLY A 763 6.88 3.01 -25.61
CA GLY A 763 6.55 3.04 -27.03
C GLY A 763 5.04 3.08 -27.23
N TYR A 764 4.57 3.94 -28.10
CA TYR A 764 3.18 4.02 -28.53
C TYR A 764 3.13 4.37 -30.01
N GLY A 765 2.23 3.74 -30.75
CA GLY A 765 2.09 4.02 -32.17
C GLY A 765 0.69 3.77 -32.71
N ARG A 766 0.32 4.46 -33.75
CA ARG A 766 -0.88 4.23 -34.55
C ARG A 766 -0.52 3.66 -35.88
N PHE A 767 -1.09 2.52 -36.25
CA PHE A 767 -0.83 1.79 -37.50
C PHE A 767 -2.16 1.53 -38.19
N GLY A 768 -2.29 1.92 -39.47
CA GLY A 768 -3.51 1.73 -40.29
C GLY A 768 -3.70 2.86 -41.30
N ASN A 769 -4.78 2.77 -42.05
CA ASN A 769 -5.03 3.70 -43.16
C ASN A 769 -5.49 5.10 -42.70
N SER A 770 -6.00 5.22 -41.46
CA SER A 770 -6.53 6.47 -40.92
C SER A 770 -5.58 7.16 -39.93
N ASN A 771 -4.34 6.68 -39.80
CA ASN A 771 -3.39 7.19 -38.80
C ASN A 771 -2.99 8.66 -39.02
N ASN A 772 -2.96 9.12 -40.28
CA ASN A 772 -2.56 10.47 -40.62
C ASN A 772 -3.67 11.52 -40.43
N ASN A 773 -4.91 11.08 -40.26
CA ASN A 773 -6.07 11.97 -40.06
C ASN A 773 -6.31 12.36 -38.60
N LEU A 774 -5.56 11.75 -37.68
CA LEU A 774 -5.63 12.07 -36.28
C LEU A 774 -4.57 13.10 -35.90
N TYR A 775 -4.79 13.81 -34.79
CA TYR A 775 -3.79 14.72 -34.26
C TYR A 775 -2.48 13.96 -34.00
N PRO A 776 -1.31 14.52 -34.34
CA PRO A 776 -0.04 13.89 -34.09
C PRO A 776 0.22 13.73 -32.60
N LEU A 777 0.92 12.67 -32.23
CA LEU A 777 1.46 12.49 -30.87
C LEU A 777 2.60 13.48 -30.69
N TYR A 778 2.76 14.00 -29.48
CA TYR A 778 3.76 15.00 -29.15
C TYR A 778 4.66 14.53 -28.00
N LEU A 779 5.97 14.59 -28.21
CA LEU A 779 6.98 14.17 -27.25
C LEU A 779 7.33 15.22 -26.17
N GLY A 780 7.08 16.49 -26.44
CA GLY A 780 7.53 17.60 -25.60
C GLY A 780 6.76 17.78 -24.27
N TYR A 781 6.17 16.70 -23.76
CA TYR A 781 5.61 16.68 -22.41
C TYR A 781 6.70 16.29 -21.40
N PRO A 782 6.83 16.98 -20.25
CA PRO A 782 7.88 16.70 -19.26
C PRO A 782 7.88 15.26 -18.72
N PHE A 783 6.72 14.57 -18.73
CA PHE A 783 6.62 13.17 -18.34
C PHE A 783 7.13 12.17 -19.41
N LEU A 784 7.43 12.66 -20.62
CA LEU A 784 8.09 11.93 -21.70
C LEU A 784 9.56 12.36 -21.81
N ILE A 785 9.80 13.62 -22.19
CA ILE A 785 11.15 14.19 -22.34
C ILE A 785 11.18 15.60 -21.76
N ARG A 786 12.03 15.87 -20.81
CA ARG A 786 12.20 17.17 -20.16
C ARG A 786 13.05 18.11 -21.03
N GLY A 787 12.70 19.40 -21.06
CA GLY A 787 13.44 20.44 -21.78
C GLY A 787 13.00 20.68 -23.22
N TYR A 788 11.92 20.06 -23.68
CA TYR A 788 11.37 20.19 -25.03
C TYR A 788 9.90 20.66 -25.06
N GLU A 789 9.47 21.37 -24.02
CA GLU A 789 8.12 21.92 -23.94
C GLU A 789 7.86 22.90 -25.08
N SER A 790 6.62 22.89 -25.63
CA SER A 790 6.24 23.72 -26.80
C SER A 790 6.57 25.19 -26.62
N GLN A 791 6.41 25.75 -25.43
CA GLN A 791 6.73 27.15 -25.12
C GLN A 791 8.21 27.50 -25.36
N THR A 792 9.14 26.54 -25.27
CA THR A 792 10.57 26.78 -25.49
C THR A 792 10.87 27.08 -26.97
N PHE A 793 9.97 26.72 -27.89
CA PHE A 793 10.11 26.95 -29.33
C PHE A 793 9.55 28.31 -29.77
N TYR A 794 8.68 28.94 -29.01
CA TYR A 794 8.10 30.26 -29.35
C TYR A 794 9.07 31.42 -29.15
N ASN A 795 10.02 31.27 -28.22
CA ASN A 795 10.99 32.30 -27.86
C ASN A 795 12.34 32.19 -28.60
N ALA A 796 12.48 31.18 -29.45
CA ALA A 796 13.72 30.97 -30.20
C ALA A 796 13.84 32.02 -31.31
N ASN A 797 14.90 32.84 -31.28
CA ASN A 797 15.30 33.69 -32.40
C ASN A 797 15.41 32.81 -33.67
N LYS A 798 14.81 33.26 -34.78
CA LYS A 798 14.70 32.55 -36.06
C LYS A 798 16.04 32.20 -36.73
N THR A 799 17.15 32.25 -36.04
CA THR A 799 18.51 31.98 -36.53
C THR A 799 19.09 30.67 -35.99
N SER A 800 18.22 29.69 -35.67
CA SER A 800 18.69 28.33 -35.36
C SER A 800 19.46 27.73 -36.57
N THR A 801 20.73 27.46 -36.37
CA THR A 801 21.63 26.87 -37.40
C THR A 801 21.39 25.37 -37.59
N ASN A 802 20.54 24.75 -36.72
CA ASN A 802 20.15 23.35 -36.87
C ASN A 802 18.66 23.24 -37.22
N ASN A 803 18.29 22.29 -38.02
CA ASN A 803 16.94 22.09 -38.53
C ASN A 803 16.02 21.36 -37.54
N PHE A 804 16.33 21.39 -36.25
CA PHE A 804 15.52 20.77 -35.18
C PHE A 804 14.38 21.71 -34.75
N THR A 805 13.21 21.47 -35.32
CA THR A 805 11.99 22.23 -35.06
C THR A 805 11.01 21.44 -34.20
N ILE A 806 9.91 22.06 -33.76
CA ILE A 806 8.84 21.42 -33.01
C ILE A 806 8.25 20.19 -33.75
N ASP A 807 8.30 20.17 -35.08
CA ASP A 807 7.82 19.06 -35.89
C ASP A 807 8.62 17.78 -35.67
N GLN A 808 9.88 17.87 -35.26
CA GLN A 808 10.71 16.71 -34.88
C GLN A 808 10.16 15.95 -33.66
N LEU A 809 9.35 16.63 -32.81
CA LEU A 809 8.73 16.08 -31.64
C LEU A 809 7.32 15.51 -31.90
N SER A 810 6.85 15.58 -33.16
CA SER A 810 5.48 15.19 -33.53
C SER A 810 5.46 14.06 -34.56
N GLY A 811 4.56 13.08 -34.34
CA GLY A 811 4.45 11.94 -35.26
C GLY A 811 3.28 11.03 -34.88
N ASN A 812 3.06 9.98 -35.69
CA ASN A 812 2.07 8.93 -35.39
C ASN A 812 2.61 7.82 -34.48
N ARG A 813 3.91 7.81 -34.26
CA ARG A 813 4.64 6.83 -33.46
C ARG A 813 5.63 7.55 -32.59
N ILE A 814 5.76 7.13 -31.34
CA ILE A 814 6.72 7.67 -30.39
C ILE A 814 7.44 6.54 -29.66
N ALA A 815 8.72 6.75 -29.41
CA ALA A 815 9.53 5.89 -28.55
C ALA A 815 10.33 6.77 -27.59
N VAL A 816 10.37 6.40 -26.31
CA VAL A 816 11.04 7.15 -25.25
C VAL A 816 11.88 6.20 -24.41
N ALA A 817 13.08 6.61 -24.06
CA ALA A 817 13.93 5.97 -23.09
C ALA A 817 14.33 6.99 -22.03
N ASN A 818 14.05 6.68 -20.76
CA ASN A 818 14.45 7.54 -19.64
C ASN A 818 15.36 6.73 -18.71
N PHE A 819 16.38 7.39 -18.18
CA PHE A 819 17.26 6.85 -17.18
C PHE A 819 17.42 7.84 -16.04
N GLU A 820 17.34 7.39 -14.79
CA GLU A 820 17.49 8.25 -13.61
C GLU A 820 18.35 7.59 -12.56
N ILE A 821 19.16 8.41 -11.88
CA ILE A 821 19.85 8.11 -10.64
C ILE A 821 19.17 8.94 -9.55
N ARG A 822 18.55 8.27 -8.60
CA ARG A 822 17.71 8.87 -7.56
C ARG A 822 18.37 8.75 -6.21
N LEU A 823 18.34 9.83 -5.42
CA LEU A 823 18.78 9.86 -4.04
C LEU A 823 17.62 10.35 -3.16
N PRO A 824 17.06 9.53 -2.26
CA PRO A 824 16.16 10.01 -1.21
C PRO A 824 16.89 11.06 -0.38
N PHE A 825 16.54 12.35 -0.54
CA PHE A 825 17.32 13.45 -0.05
C PHE A 825 16.88 13.89 1.35
N THR A 826 15.60 14.29 1.51
CA THR A 826 15.04 14.60 2.83
C THR A 826 13.87 13.68 3.15
N GLY A 827 13.79 13.17 4.40
CA GLY A 827 12.73 12.26 4.80
C GLY A 827 13.02 11.43 6.04
N PRO A 828 12.46 10.22 6.14
CA PRO A 828 12.70 9.33 7.27
C PRO A 828 14.18 8.97 7.41
N GLU A 829 14.69 8.93 8.66
CA GLU A 829 16.11 8.68 9.00
C GLU A 829 16.70 7.40 8.39
N LYS A 830 15.90 6.34 8.26
CA LYS A 830 16.36 5.06 7.70
C LYS A 830 16.41 5.05 6.16
N LEU A 831 15.88 6.08 5.51
CA LEU A 831 15.70 6.10 4.05
C LEU A 831 16.42 7.27 3.40
N ALA A 832 16.34 8.46 3.96
CA ALA A 832 16.82 9.70 3.37
C ALA A 832 18.22 10.08 3.89
N ALA A 833 18.96 10.83 3.07
CA ALA A 833 20.28 11.36 3.44
C ALA A 833 20.19 12.39 4.57
N ILE A 834 19.12 13.19 4.61
CA ILE A 834 18.83 14.19 5.64
C ILE A 834 17.48 13.87 6.29
N LYS A 835 17.47 13.74 7.62
CA LYS A 835 16.26 13.49 8.39
C LYS A 835 15.32 14.70 8.34
N SER A 836 14.08 14.46 7.94
CA SER A 836 12.99 15.44 7.95
C SER A 836 11.67 14.76 8.34
N LYS A 837 10.80 15.51 9.04
CA LYS A 837 9.45 15.04 9.42
C LYS A 837 8.35 15.64 8.54
N PHE A 838 8.62 16.73 7.83
CA PHE A 838 7.61 17.49 7.08
C PHE A 838 7.96 17.69 5.61
N LEU A 839 9.23 17.70 5.24
CA LEU A 839 9.67 17.86 3.85
C LEU A 839 10.26 16.54 3.34
N PHE A 840 9.61 15.96 2.37
CA PHE A 840 9.99 14.67 1.79
C PHE A 840 10.40 14.87 0.33
N THR A 841 11.69 14.63 0.03
CA THR A 841 12.23 14.91 -1.32
C THR A 841 13.18 13.82 -1.81
N ASP A 842 13.17 13.61 -3.14
CA ASP A 842 14.16 12.83 -3.87
C ASP A 842 14.92 13.73 -4.85
N LEU A 843 16.25 13.69 -4.82
CA LEU A 843 17.12 14.37 -5.78
C LEU A 843 17.44 13.39 -6.92
N ASN A 844 17.31 13.84 -8.18
CA ASN A 844 17.50 12.99 -9.35
C ASN A 844 18.47 13.61 -10.34
N LEU A 845 19.33 12.77 -10.91
CA LEU A 845 20.03 13.02 -12.16
C LEU A 845 19.28 12.23 -13.24
N PHE A 846 19.00 12.85 -14.39
CA PHE A 846 18.27 12.19 -15.44
C PHE A 846 18.92 12.33 -16.83
N PHE A 847 18.63 11.34 -17.67
CA PHE A 847 18.88 11.36 -19.11
C PHE A 847 17.62 10.88 -19.81
N ASP A 848 17.09 11.70 -20.73
CA ASP A 848 15.89 11.39 -21.50
C ASP A 848 16.25 11.35 -22.99
N ALA A 849 15.72 10.36 -23.71
CA ALA A 849 15.82 10.21 -25.13
C ALA A 849 14.45 9.90 -25.72
N GLY A 850 14.06 10.52 -26.82
CA GLY A 850 12.79 10.25 -27.46
C GLY A 850 12.83 10.51 -28.96
N LEU A 851 12.02 9.75 -29.70
CA LEU A 851 11.86 9.83 -31.14
C LEU A 851 10.38 9.86 -31.48
N ALA A 852 9.99 10.79 -32.36
CA ALA A 852 8.66 10.83 -32.97
C ALA A 852 8.79 10.72 -34.50
N TRP A 853 7.98 9.88 -35.10
CA TRP A 853 8.05 9.68 -36.57
C TRP A 853 6.70 9.27 -37.15
N ASN A 854 6.57 9.42 -38.46
CA ASN A 854 5.45 8.93 -39.29
C ASN A 854 5.86 7.75 -40.15
N SER A 855 4.89 7.11 -40.76
CA SER A 855 5.16 6.06 -41.77
C SER A 855 5.92 6.67 -42.94
N GLY A 856 7.07 6.09 -43.28
CA GLY A 856 7.91 6.54 -44.40
C GLY A 856 8.95 7.62 -44.06
N ASP A 857 8.99 8.12 -42.83
CA ASP A 857 10.04 9.04 -42.42
C ASP A 857 11.41 8.33 -42.37
N LYS A 858 12.46 9.00 -42.87
CA LYS A 858 13.85 8.55 -42.70
C LYS A 858 14.27 8.82 -41.24
N ILE A 859 14.71 7.78 -40.55
CA ILE A 859 15.22 7.89 -39.20
C ILE A 859 16.74 7.81 -39.19
N THR A 860 17.41 8.77 -38.52
CA THR A 860 18.86 8.80 -38.34
C THR A 860 19.16 8.85 -36.83
N LEU A 861 19.74 7.77 -36.30
CA LEU A 861 19.99 7.63 -34.85
C LEU A 861 21.36 8.16 -34.39
N GLY A 862 22.32 8.33 -35.32
CA GLY A 862 23.71 8.68 -35.00
C GLY A 862 23.99 10.19 -34.91
N THR A 863 22.97 11.06 -35.02
CA THR A 863 23.14 12.51 -35.00
C THR A 863 22.00 13.17 -34.24
N THR A 864 22.27 14.33 -33.69
CA THR A 864 21.28 15.21 -33.08
C THR A 864 20.73 16.27 -34.04
N ASN A 865 21.32 16.39 -35.22
CA ASN A 865 20.92 17.35 -36.26
C ASN A 865 20.15 16.63 -37.37
N PRO A 866 18.94 17.08 -37.72
CA PRO A 866 18.18 16.54 -38.84
C PRO A 866 18.92 16.76 -40.18
N GLU A 867 19.05 15.71 -40.96
CA GLU A 867 19.67 15.71 -42.32
C GLU A 867 18.63 16.00 -43.39
N PHE A 868 19.01 16.73 -44.42
CA PHE A 868 18.17 16.95 -45.59
C PHE A 868 17.82 15.59 -46.24
N VAL A 869 16.55 15.40 -46.55
CA VAL A 869 16.07 14.21 -47.26
C VAL A 869 15.60 14.55 -48.67
N ARG A 870 14.68 15.49 -48.80
CA ARG A 870 14.13 15.93 -50.09
C ARG A 870 13.36 17.24 -49.97
N ASN A 871 13.17 17.93 -51.09
CA ASN A 871 12.15 18.96 -51.21
C ASN A 871 10.80 18.34 -51.48
N ASP A 872 9.73 18.88 -50.93
CA ASP A 872 8.36 18.46 -51.11
C ASP A 872 7.43 19.68 -51.13
N VAL A 873 6.15 19.45 -51.24
CA VAL A 873 5.12 20.50 -51.21
C VAL A 873 4.34 20.36 -49.91
N LEU A 874 4.08 21.50 -49.25
CA LEU A 874 3.25 21.54 -48.06
C LEU A 874 1.83 21.08 -48.43
N ARG A 875 1.31 20.09 -47.68
CA ARG A 875 0.00 19.49 -47.94
C ARG A 875 -0.94 19.70 -46.78
N ASN A 876 -2.23 19.87 -47.09
CA ASN A 876 -3.29 19.87 -46.11
C ASN A 876 -3.51 18.43 -45.56
N ARG A 877 -4.42 18.27 -44.56
CA ARG A 877 -4.76 16.98 -43.96
C ARG A 877 -5.33 15.95 -44.92
N ASN A 878 -5.91 16.41 -46.03
CA ASN A 878 -6.47 15.55 -47.06
C ASN A 878 -5.41 15.10 -48.10
N GLY A 879 -4.16 15.61 -47.97
CA GLY A 879 -3.08 15.34 -48.89
C GLY A 879 -2.99 16.30 -50.06
N ASP A 880 -3.84 17.31 -50.17
CA ASP A 880 -3.85 18.29 -51.23
C ASP A 880 -2.74 19.34 -51.00
N PRO A 881 -2.07 19.82 -52.05
CA PRO A 881 -1.10 20.90 -51.91
C PRO A 881 -1.71 22.18 -51.34
N ILE A 882 -1.04 22.81 -50.41
CA ILE A 882 -1.41 24.13 -49.93
C ILE A 882 -0.84 25.15 -50.90
N LEU A 883 -1.70 26.07 -51.37
CA LEU A 883 -1.34 27.14 -52.29
C LEU A 883 -1.03 28.44 -51.54
N ASP A 884 -0.10 29.24 -52.06
CA ASP A 884 0.14 30.59 -51.61
C ASP A 884 -0.95 31.57 -52.13
N ALA A 885 -0.84 32.84 -51.75
CA ALA A 885 -1.80 33.88 -52.19
C ALA A 885 -1.81 34.09 -53.73
N ASN A 886 -0.83 33.61 -54.46
CA ASN A 886 -0.69 33.67 -55.89
C ASN A 886 -1.11 32.37 -56.60
N GLY A 887 -1.57 31.38 -55.87
CA GLY A 887 -1.98 30.08 -56.41
C GLY A 887 -0.83 29.08 -56.64
N ASN A 888 0.39 29.35 -56.20
CA ASN A 888 1.54 28.46 -56.31
C ASN A 888 1.58 27.49 -55.14
N GLN A 889 2.06 26.27 -55.42
CA GLN A 889 2.28 25.31 -54.35
C GLN A 889 3.37 25.77 -53.39
N GLN A 890 3.09 25.74 -52.07
CA GLN A 890 4.07 26.12 -51.07
C GLN A 890 5.14 25.04 -50.89
N PRO A 891 6.43 25.37 -51.20
CA PRO A 891 7.51 24.41 -51.00
C PRO A 891 7.80 24.17 -49.54
N THR A 892 8.16 22.94 -49.20
CA THR A 892 8.66 22.54 -47.89
C THR A 892 9.88 21.64 -48.02
N THR A 893 10.69 21.56 -47.02
CA THR A 893 11.86 20.70 -46.97
C THR A 893 11.65 19.62 -45.93
N ILE A 894 11.80 18.37 -46.33
CA ILE A 894 11.70 17.22 -45.46
C ILE A 894 13.09 16.86 -44.95
N TYR A 895 13.20 16.79 -43.63
CA TYR A 895 14.39 16.38 -42.90
C TYR A 895 14.21 15.00 -42.29
N SER A 896 15.31 14.28 -42.03
CA SER A 896 15.30 13.04 -41.27
C SER A 896 14.83 13.25 -39.84
N ARG A 897 14.23 12.20 -39.26
CA ARG A 897 13.87 12.17 -37.83
C ARG A 897 15.08 11.77 -37.00
N VAL A 898 15.38 12.56 -35.98
CA VAL A 898 16.49 12.32 -35.08
C VAL A 898 16.00 12.23 -33.63
N PRO A 899 16.70 11.49 -32.74
CA PRO A 899 16.32 11.43 -31.34
C PRO A 899 16.47 12.79 -30.67
N ALA A 900 15.45 13.22 -29.94
CA ALA A 900 15.53 14.33 -29.01
C ALA A 900 16.20 13.83 -27.72
N LEU A 901 17.30 14.47 -27.32
CA LEU A 901 18.12 14.06 -26.17
C LEU A 901 18.22 15.17 -25.14
N SER A 902 18.00 14.87 -23.89
CA SER A 902 18.25 15.81 -22.79
C SER A 902 18.85 15.14 -21.56
N ALA A 903 19.58 15.91 -20.77
CA ALA A 903 20.06 15.50 -19.45
C ALA A 903 19.90 16.65 -18.46
N GLY A 904 19.82 16.34 -17.17
CA GLY A 904 19.65 17.37 -16.17
C GLY A 904 19.48 16.85 -14.77
N ILE A 905 19.05 17.76 -13.92
CA ILE A 905 18.75 17.49 -12.50
C ILE A 905 17.30 17.82 -12.20
N SER A 906 16.69 17.09 -11.28
CA SER A 906 15.37 17.40 -10.75
C SER A 906 15.30 17.09 -9.25
N ILE A 907 14.33 17.72 -8.59
CA ILE A 907 13.98 17.41 -7.23
C ILE A 907 12.49 17.06 -7.18
N ARG A 908 12.15 15.86 -6.71
CA ARG A 908 10.77 15.48 -6.46
C ARG A 908 10.40 15.82 -5.04
N ILE A 909 9.31 16.56 -4.88
CA ILE A 909 8.79 17.02 -3.59
C ILE A 909 7.44 16.34 -3.38
N ASN A 910 7.36 15.51 -2.35
CA ASN A 910 6.10 14.88 -1.95
C ASN A 910 5.34 15.83 -1.03
N LEU A 911 4.25 16.39 -1.53
CA LEU A 911 3.38 17.29 -0.77
C LEU A 911 2.28 16.47 -0.10
N PHE A 912 2.42 16.25 1.21
CA PHE A 912 1.43 15.60 2.09
C PHE A 912 1.00 14.20 1.65
N GLY A 913 1.81 13.49 0.85
CA GLY A 913 1.47 12.17 0.32
C GLY A 913 0.47 12.18 -0.84
N ALA A 914 -0.02 13.35 -1.27
CA ALA A 914 -1.08 13.48 -2.27
C ALA A 914 -0.57 13.91 -3.65
N ILE A 915 0.41 14.81 -3.69
CA ILE A 915 0.92 15.40 -4.94
C ILE A 915 2.44 15.34 -4.94
N ILE A 916 3.02 14.95 -6.08
CA ILE A 916 4.46 15.03 -6.32
C ILE A 916 4.72 16.14 -7.33
N LEU A 917 5.46 17.16 -6.88
CA LEU A 917 6.00 18.23 -7.73
C LEU A 917 7.43 17.88 -8.11
N GLU A 918 7.79 18.08 -9.38
CA GLU A 918 9.14 17.85 -9.89
C GLU A 918 9.64 19.07 -10.66
N PRO A 919 10.13 20.12 -9.98
CA PRO A 919 10.96 21.14 -10.65
C PRO A 919 12.23 20.50 -11.19
N TYR A 920 12.61 20.86 -12.40
CA TYR A 920 13.80 20.33 -13.07
C TYR A 920 14.54 21.41 -13.86
N TYR A 921 15.81 21.15 -14.10
CA TYR A 921 16.66 21.89 -15.02
C TYR A 921 17.24 20.91 -16.05
N ALA A 922 16.91 21.12 -17.32
CA ALA A 922 17.25 20.25 -18.44
C ALA A 922 18.11 20.95 -19.47
N ILE A 923 19.08 20.25 -20.02
CA ILE A 923 19.91 20.68 -21.15
C ILE A 923 19.47 19.86 -22.38
N PRO A 924 18.69 20.44 -23.31
CA PRO A 924 18.27 19.77 -24.53
C PRO A 924 19.39 19.80 -25.59
N PHE A 925 19.97 18.65 -25.93
CA PHE A 925 21.15 18.57 -26.78
C PHE A 925 20.91 18.93 -28.24
N ASN A 926 19.67 18.81 -28.73
CA ASN A 926 19.28 19.18 -30.10
C ASN A 926 19.01 20.69 -30.27
N ARG A 927 18.96 21.44 -29.16
CA ARG A 927 18.56 22.86 -29.13
C ARG A 927 19.79 23.74 -28.93
N THR A 928 20.55 23.95 -30.03
CA THR A 928 21.75 24.80 -30.04
C THR A 928 21.45 26.29 -29.83
N ASP A 929 20.19 26.68 -30.05
CA ASP A 929 19.64 28.01 -29.76
C ASP A 929 19.47 28.28 -28.27
N ILE A 930 19.37 27.26 -27.40
CA ILE A 930 19.28 27.39 -25.97
C ILE A 930 20.68 27.24 -25.34
N LYS A 931 21.35 28.37 -25.06
CA LYS A 931 22.69 28.38 -24.47
C LYS A 931 22.72 27.99 -22.98
N THR A 932 21.63 28.25 -22.27
CA THR A 932 21.49 28.01 -20.84
C THR A 932 20.47 26.96 -20.62
N GLY A 933 20.35 25.87 -20.43
CA GLY A 933 19.26 24.88 -20.20
C GLY A 933 17.86 25.47 -19.98
N VAL A 934 16.90 24.58 -19.81
CA VAL A 934 15.48 24.87 -19.62
C VAL A 934 15.08 24.54 -18.18
N PHE A 935 14.48 25.50 -17.48
CA PHE A 935 13.81 25.24 -16.22
C PHE A 935 12.34 24.91 -16.47
N GLY A 936 11.86 23.80 -15.88
CA GLY A 936 10.47 23.38 -16.02
C GLY A 936 9.90 22.77 -14.73
N LEU A 937 8.61 22.51 -14.75
CA LEU A 937 7.88 21.90 -13.63
C LEU A 937 7.01 20.77 -14.14
N ASN A 938 7.15 19.60 -13.52
CA ASN A 938 6.35 18.43 -13.79
C ASN A 938 5.41 18.16 -12.60
N PHE A 939 4.12 17.97 -12.88
CA PHE A 939 3.07 17.73 -11.88
C PHE A 939 2.63 16.26 -11.82
N THR A 940 3.13 15.41 -12.67
CA THR A 940 2.72 14.01 -12.68
C THR A 940 3.57 13.20 -11.70
N PRO A 941 2.97 12.28 -10.94
CA PRO A 941 3.75 11.34 -10.17
C PRO A 941 4.71 10.60 -11.11
N GLY A 942 5.98 10.68 -10.81
CA GLY A 942 7.04 10.11 -11.64
C GLY A 942 6.85 8.60 -11.87
N TRP A 943 7.39 8.17 -12.98
CA TRP A 943 7.53 6.74 -13.27
C TRP A 943 8.58 6.09 -12.39
#